data_3aa9de836f4648fc612977753436243e
#
_entry.id   3aa9de836f4648fc612977753436243e
#
_cell.length_a   1.000
_cell.length_b   1.000
_cell.length_c   1.000
_cell.angle_alpha   90.00
_cell.angle_beta   90.00
_cell.angle_gamma   90.00
#
_symmetry.space_group_name_H-M   'P 1'
#
loop_
_entity.id
_entity.type
_entity.pdbx_description
1 polymer ?
#
loop_
_entity_poly.entity_id
_entity_poly.type
_entity_poly.pdbx_seq_one_letter_code
_entity_poly.pdbx_strand_id
1 'polypeptide(L)'
;MKKNFVSVKSKKNILICILFMQFFLTAHAQEGRHVLKQGFTVDFFKQQIQEPADWVPYPGINKSMAWNYILTPGHYAKLVQQAEGLLGYNWPVTRASVFLDYAENGNRTNFEKISFSRRDALSALVIGELLENKGRFMDDIVDGIWSICEETFWGVPAHLSYQKKGIGLADVNDPVVDLFAAETSSLLAWVSHLMGDKLDKVNPLIKERIYVEIDRRIFKVIEADPKYRWMGYGRKNVDSTLSYKERSFLERRPNNWNPWISSNLLSSVLLLEKNKDRRAKFVYQVFDVLDNYLDPYPADGGCDEGPGYWGRAAASTFDCLDLVKMATNDKFNLFNDSLIKKMGEFIFKAYIGNGYYLNFADAVSKTNHSPMLIYRYGKAVGSATMMEMGAFLANKNNGLVNMPEGYSFLRKLPELYYSNELLTAKSAEPLIGSAWLPDIQVMVSRDKESSTKGLYIAAKAGHNQESHNHNDVGSFMVFYNGKPVLIDVGAGTYTKDYGKSWVISSAFHNMLPVIDDEVQQTGRKYSASNVSYVRDGQKVSFKQDISKTFNDSFGLNKWDRTITHIKGKSILISDSYEFLTTKKNIMLPMMLVALPDISVPGKMVVKNSDDSSITISYDPKQFEIEIEEIILQDSKIAHTWGSTLYRAKFNMKNITKKGKYTFTIQ
;
A
#
# COMPACT_ATOMS: atom_id res chain seq x y z
N MET A 1 -81.00 -17.10 -1.59
CA MET A 1 -80.03 -16.48 -2.56
C MET A 1 -79.52 -15.19 -1.95
N LYS A 2 -78.30 -15.19 -1.41
CA LYS A 2 -77.54 -13.98 -1.00
C LYS A 2 -76.11 -14.15 -1.54
N LYS A 3 -75.74 -13.29 -2.52
CA LYS A 3 -74.44 -13.19 -3.10
C LYS A 3 -73.53 -12.36 -2.18
N ASN A 4 -72.42 -12.90 -1.78
CA ASN A 4 -71.37 -12.21 -1.03
C ASN A 4 -70.50 -11.40 -2.00
N PHE A 5 -70.45 -10.11 -1.84
CA PHE A 5 -69.43 -9.23 -2.39
C PHE A 5 -68.21 -9.24 -1.46
N VAL A 6 -67.08 -9.76 -1.92
CA VAL A 6 -65.79 -9.62 -1.24
C VAL A 6 -65.03 -8.46 -1.86
N SER A 7 -64.64 -7.54 -1.02
CA SER A 7 -64.09 -6.23 -1.30
C SER A 7 -62.67 -6.28 -1.88
N VAL A 8 -62.48 -5.57 -3.00
CA VAL A 8 -61.21 -5.37 -3.73
C VAL A 8 -60.29 -4.32 -3.04
N LYS A 9 -60.47 -4.00 -1.76
CA LYS A 9 -59.69 -2.96 -1.06
C LYS A 9 -58.36 -3.44 -0.42
N SER A 10 -58.10 -4.76 -0.35
CA SER A 10 -56.93 -5.25 0.39
C SER A 10 -55.63 -5.31 -0.41
N LYS A 11 -55.67 -5.34 -1.75
CA LYS A 11 -54.47 -5.46 -2.58
C LYS A 11 -53.70 -4.15 -2.85
N LYS A 12 -54.38 -2.98 -2.75
CA LYS A 12 -53.70 -1.68 -2.94
C LYS A 12 -52.89 -1.24 -1.72
N ASN A 13 -53.31 -1.61 -0.51
CA ASN A 13 -52.57 -1.23 0.70
C ASN A 13 -51.30 -2.07 0.93
N ILE A 14 -51.25 -3.31 0.45
CA ILE A 14 -50.06 -4.17 0.52
C ILE A 14 -49.01 -3.69 -0.49
N LEU A 15 -49.39 -3.23 -1.68
CA LEU A 15 -48.46 -2.69 -2.66
C LEU A 15 -47.84 -1.35 -2.25
N ILE A 16 -48.58 -0.51 -1.53
CA ILE A 16 -48.12 0.78 -0.99
C ILE A 16 -47.16 0.53 0.19
N CYS A 17 -47.40 -0.46 1.05
CA CYS A 17 -46.47 -0.82 2.12
C CYS A 17 -45.18 -1.42 1.60
N ILE A 18 -45.20 -2.21 0.52
CA ILE A 18 -43.98 -2.77 -0.10
C ILE A 18 -43.17 -1.68 -0.82
N LEU A 19 -43.83 -0.71 -1.49
CA LEU A 19 -43.13 0.44 -2.08
C LEU A 19 -42.55 1.41 -1.03
N PHE A 20 -43.25 1.61 0.11
CA PHE A 20 -42.71 2.40 1.22
C PHE A 20 -41.56 1.68 1.94
N MET A 21 -41.58 0.34 2.05
CA MET A 21 -40.48 -0.43 2.61
C MET A 21 -39.26 -0.44 1.70
N GLN A 22 -39.41 -0.39 0.38
CA GLN A 22 -38.28 -0.25 -0.54
C GLN A 22 -37.68 1.18 -0.58
N PHE A 23 -38.48 2.22 -0.25
CA PHE A 23 -37.98 3.61 -0.17
C PHE A 23 -37.28 3.93 1.15
N PHE A 24 -37.52 3.16 2.23
CA PHE A 24 -36.75 3.29 3.49
C PHE A 24 -35.41 2.52 3.49
N LEU A 25 -35.17 1.65 2.52
CA LEU A 25 -33.88 0.92 2.39
C LEU A 25 -32.79 1.67 1.62
N THR A 26 -33.07 2.87 1.09
CA THR A 26 -32.09 3.64 0.30
C THR A 26 -31.63 4.95 0.95
N ALA A 27 -32.03 5.24 2.18
CA ALA A 27 -31.62 6.45 2.90
C ALA A 27 -30.88 6.16 4.21
N HIS A 28 -30.17 5.04 4.32
CA HIS A 28 -29.09 4.95 5.28
C HIS A 28 -27.88 5.61 4.61
N ALA A 29 -27.64 6.88 4.95
CA ALA A 29 -26.30 7.42 4.87
C ALA A 29 -25.39 6.33 5.46
N GLN A 30 -24.37 5.93 4.73
CA GLN A 30 -23.44 4.89 5.13
C GLN A 30 -22.79 5.36 6.43
N GLU A 31 -23.42 5.03 7.58
CA GLU A 31 -22.76 5.17 8.87
C GLU A 31 -21.45 4.43 8.75
N GLY A 32 -20.34 5.07 9.16
CA GLY A 32 -19.04 4.45 9.12
C GLY A 32 -19.09 3.10 9.83
N ARG A 33 -18.27 2.15 9.41
CA ARG A 33 -18.19 0.81 10.03
C ARG A 33 -17.79 0.89 11.49
N HIS A 34 -16.96 1.90 11.84
CA HIS A 34 -16.45 2.14 13.19
C HIS A 34 -15.92 0.87 13.87
N VAL A 35 -15.19 0.04 13.11
CA VAL A 35 -14.76 -1.32 13.50
C VAL A 35 -14.03 -1.32 14.84
N LEU A 36 -13.24 -0.28 15.11
CA LEU A 36 -12.40 -0.21 16.30
C LEU A 36 -13.16 0.33 17.52
N LYS A 37 -14.16 1.18 17.31
CA LYS A 37 -14.92 1.80 18.39
C LYS A 37 -16.17 0.99 18.77
N GLN A 38 -16.59 0.04 17.96
CA GLN A 38 -17.70 -0.85 18.30
C GLN A 38 -17.31 -1.79 19.45
N GLY A 39 -17.77 -1.47 20.64
CA GLY A 39 -17.57 -2.31 21.84
C GLY A 39 -16.33 -1.96 22.68
N PHE A 40 -15.53 -0.97 22.27
CA PHE A 40 -14.36 -0.53 23.05
C PHE A 40 -14.49 0.96 23.42
N THR A 41 -14.41 1.25 24.73
CA THR A 41 -14.52 2.60 25.27
C THR A 41 -13.20 3.05 25.92
N VAL A 42 -13.11 4.33 26.26
CA VAL A 42 -11.96 4.84 27.06
C VAL A 42 -11.82 4.06 28.37
N ASP A 43 -12.94 3.73 29.04
CA ASP A 43 -12.93 2.97 30.28
C ASP A 43 -12.44 1.53 30.08
N PHE A 44 -12.77 0.89 28.96
CA PHE A 44 -12.20 -0.40 28.60
C PHE A 44 -10.67 -0.32 28.55
N PHE A 45 -10.12 0.62 27.78
CA PHE A 45 -8.68 0.79 27.67
C PHE A 45 -8.02 1.15 28.98
N LYS A 46 -8.66 2.01 29.77
CA LYS A 46 -8.18 2.36 31.11
C LYS A 46 -8.07 1.14 32.01
N GLN A 47 -8.98 0.18 31.92
CA GLN A 47 -8.98 -1.03 32.76
C GLN A 47 -8.07 -2.13 32.24
N GLN A 48 -7.96 -2.29 30.92
CA GLN A 48 -7.33 -3.47 30.32
C GLN A 48 -5.89 -3.25 29.86
N ILE A 49 -5.47 -2.02 29.55
CA ILE A 49 -4.08 -1.75 29.14
C ILE A 49 -3.15 -1.89 30.35
N GLN A 50 -2.14 -2.74 30.19
CA GLN A 50 -1.08 -2.93 31.17
C GLN A 50 -0.31 -1.63 31.44
N GLU A 51 0.24 -1.47 32.63
CA GLU A 51 1.17 -0.37 32.90
C GLU A 51 2.45 -0.53 32.07
N PRO A 52 3.10 0.56 31.62
CA PRO A 52 4.32 0.47 30.80
C PRO A 52 5.46 -0.32 31.46
N ALA A 53 5.51 -0.32 32.79
CA ALA A 53 6.52 -1.07 33.56
C ALA A 53 6.25 -2.60 33.53
N ASP A 54 4.99 -3.00 33.44
CA ASP A 54 4.57 -4.42 33.48
C ASP A 54 4.46 -5.04 32.10
N TRP A 55 4.32 -4.20 31.07
CA TRP A 55 4.18 -4.65 29.68
C TRP A 55 5.55 -4.91 29.06
N VAL A 56 5.91 -6.18 28.89
CA VAL A 56 7.19 -6.63 28.33
C VAL A 56 6.92 -7.48 27.08
N PRO A 57 6.61 -6.87 25.96
CA PRO A 57 6.29 -7.62 24.73
C PRO A 57 7.48 -8.38 24.14
N TYR A 58 8.69 -7.89 24.38
CA TYR A 58 9.95 -8.53 23.96
C TYR A 58 11.01 -8.42 25.06
N PRO A 59 11.99 -9.39 25.13
CA PRO A 59 13.04 -9.33 26.13
C PRO A 59 13.86 -8.05 26.01
N GLY A 60 13.86 -7.22 27.06
CA GLY A 60 14.75 -6.08 27.21
C GLY A 60 16.11 -6.49 27.77
N ILE A 61 16.95 -5.48 28.10
CA ILE A 61 18.34 -5.67 28.51
C ILE A 61 18.50 -6.56 29.76
N ASN A 62 17.56 -6.53 30.69
CA ASN A 62 17.55 -7.36 31.90
C ASN A 62 17.28 -8.85 31.62
N LYS A 63 16.78 -9.17 30.43
CA LYS A 63 16.51 -10.52 29.93
C LYS A 63 17.29 -10.82 28.65
N SER A 64 18.41 -10.15 28.42
CA SER A 64 19.24 -10.26 27.22
C SER A 64 19.63 -11.69 26.87
N MET A 65 19.89 -12.53 27.87
CA MET A 65 20.21 -13.95 27.69
C MET A 65 19.14 -14.72 26.89
N ALA A 66 17.89 -14.26 26.91
CA ALA A 66 16.82 -14.92 26.12
C ALA A 66 17.11 -14.92 24.61
N TRP A 67 17.77 -13.89 24.10
CA TRP A 67 18.11 -13.78 22.68
C TRP A 67 19.06 -14.86 22.19
N ASN A 68 19.94 -15.41 23.06
CA ASN A 68 20.82 -16.52 22.74
C ASN A 68 20.05 -17.81 22.39
N TYR A 69 18.81 -17.95 22.88
CA TYR A 69 17.97 -19.10 22.60
C TYR A 69 16.98 -18.81 21.47
N ILE A 70 16.68 -17.54 21.20
CA ILE A 70 15.74 -17.11 20.16
C ILE A 70 16.43 -17.06 18.80
N LEU A 71 17.68 -16.57 18.74
CA LEU A 71 18.44 -16.40 17.51
C LEU A 71 19.35 -17.60 17.22
N THR A 72 19.51 -17.92 15.95
CA THR A 72 20.61 -18.84 15.55
C THR A 72 21.96 -18.17 15.77
N PRO A 73 23.02 -18.94 16.06
CA PRO A 73 24.36 -18.37 16.26
C PRO A 73 24.84 -17.47 15.11
N GLY A 74 24.51 -17.82 13.88
CA GLY A 74 24.88 -17.02 12.69
C GLY A 74 24.15 -15.67 12.63
N HIS A 75 22.86 -15.62 12.97
CA HIS A 75 22.12 -14.37 13.06
C HIS A 75 22.63 -13.48 14.19
N TYR A 76 22.85 -14.06 15.36
CA TYR A 76 23.44 -13.36 16.52
C TYR A 76 24.76 -12.70 16.14
N ALA A 77 25.70 -13.46 15.59
CA ALA A 77 27.03 -12.97 15.21
C ALA A 77 26.96 -11.83 14.19
N LYS A 78 26.09 -11.96 13.17
CA LYS A 78 25.90 -10.92 12.14
C LYS A 78 25.39 -9.61 12.73
N LEU A 79 24.39 -9.67 13.62
CA LEU A 79 23.80 -8.48 14.24
C LEU A 79 24.82 -7.76 15.15
N VAL A 80 25.58 -8.52 15.92
CA VAL A 80 26.66 -7.97 16.75
C VAL A 80 27.75 -7.34 15.87
N GLN A 81 28.17 -8.00 14.80
CA GLN A 81 29.16 -7.45 13.86
C GLN A 81 28.70 -6.14 13.21
N GLN A 82 27.40 -6.02 12.89
CA GLN A 82 26.83 -4.77 12.37
C GLN A 82 26.93 -3.63 13.38
N ALA A 83 26.64 -3.90 14.67
CA ALA A 83 26.79 -2.92 15.73
C ALA A 83 28.27 -2.56 15.97
N GLU A 84 29.18 -3.54 15.91
CA GLU A 84 30.64 -3.31 16.02
C GLU A 84 31.18 -2.34 14.96
N GLY A 85 30.66 -2.41 13.74
CA GLY A 85 31.01 -1.49 12.67
C GLY A 85 30.57 -0.04 12.91
N LEU A 86 29.78 0.20 13.96
CA LEU A 86 29.27 1.51 14.35
C LEU A 86 29.88 2.04 15.67
N LEU A 87 30.84 1.34 16.26
CA LEU A 87 31.57 1.86 17.43
C LEU A 87 32.33 3.14 17.06
N GLY A 88 32.16 4.18 17.84
CA GLY A 88 32.71 5.51 17.58
C GLY A 88 32.04 6.20 16.41
N TYR A 89 30.75 5.92 16.16
CA TYR A 89 29.99 6.51 15.04
C TYR A 89 29.97 8.04 15.13
N ASN A 90 30.48 8.67 14.07
CA ASN A 90 30.41 10.13 13.96
C ASN A 90 28.98 10.58 13.61
N TRP A 91 28.24 11.00 14.60
CA TRP A 91 26.85 11.45 14.47
C TRP A 91 26.75 12.67 13.55
N PRO A 92 26.28 12.55 12.31
CA PRO A 92 26.30 13.65 11.35
C PRO A 92 25.31 14.75 11.74
N VAL A 93 25.72 16.02 11.59
CA VAL A 93 24.89 17.19 11.92
C VAL A 93 23.89 17.46 10.80
N THR A 94 22.62 17.65 11.16
CA THR A 94 21.57 18.12 10.25
C THR A 94 21.65 19.65 10.08
N ARG A 95 22.37 20.11 9.05
CA ARG A 95 22.59 21.54 8.80
C ARG A 95 21.34 22.22 8.24
N ALA A 96 21.08 23.47 8.64
CA ALA A 96 19.97 24.27 8.14
C ALA A 96 20.01 24.44 6.62
N SER A 97 21.19 24.60 6.01
CA SER A 97 21.35 24.67 4.56
C SER A 97 20.86 23.41 3.84
N VAL A 98 21.17 22.23 4.37
CA VAL A 98 20.68 20.94 3.80
C VAL A 98 19.17 20.79 3.97
N PHE A 99 18.62 21.33 5.05
CA PHE A 99 17.16 21.35 5.23
C PHE A 99 16.47 22.26 4.20
N LEU A 100 17.09 23.39 3.82
CA LEU A 100 16.58 24.34 2.84
C LEU A 100 16.66 23.84 1.39
N ASP A 101 17.48 22.83 1.07
CA ASP A 101 17.60 22.24 -0.28
C ASP A 101 16.22 21.92 -0.88
N TYR A 102 15.27 21.46 -0.07
CA TYR A 102 13.94 21.15 -0.55
C TYR A 102 13.15 22.40 -0.98
N ALA A 103 13.25 23.48 -0.23
CA ALA A 103 12.60 24.74 -0.59
C ALA A 103 13.21 25.37 -1.84
N GLU A 104 14.52 25.28 -2.00
CA GLU A 104 15.28 25.92 -3.08
C GLU A 104 15.18 25.15 -4.40
N ASN A 105 15.38 23.83 -4.37
CA ASN A 105 15.54 23.03 -5.59
C ASN A 105 14.71 21.72 -5.60
N GLY A 106 13.94 21.43 -4.51
CA GLY A 106 13.12 20.24 -4.37
C GLY A 106 13.88 18.98 -3.92
N ASN A 107 15.17 19.09 -3.58
CA ASN A 107 15.93 17.97 -3.08
C ASN A 107 15.59 17.68 -1.62
N ARG A 108 15.04 16.53 -1.37
CA ARG A 108 14.76 16.01 -0.01
C ARG A 108 15.77 14.96 0.44
N THR A 109 16.43 14.31 -0.51
CA THR A 109 17.27 13.13 -0.29
C THR A 109 18.52 13.46 0.54
N ASN A 110 19.11 14.64 0.38
CA ASN A 110 20.28 15.06 1.14
C ASN A 110 20.00 15.08 2.65
N PHE A 111 18.87 15.64 3.05
CA PHE A 111 18.46 15.67 4.45
C PHE A 111 18.05 14.30 4.95
N GLU A 112 17.23 13.58 4.19
CA GLU A 112 16.73 12.26 4.56
C GLU A 112 17.86 11.26 4.79
N LYS A 113 18.88 11.26 3.96
CA LYS A 113 20.08 10.41 4.14
C LYS A 113 20.74 10.63 5.50
N ILE A 114 20.89 11.88 5.93
CA ILE A 114 21.49 12.21 7.23
C ILE A 114 20.55 11.78 8.37
N SER A 115 19.28 12.17 8.28
CA SER A 115 18.29 11.89 9.31
C SER A 115 18.10 10.39 9.53
N PHE A 116 17.96 9.61 8.45
CA PHE A 116 17.72 8.17 8.55
C PHE A 116 18.95 7.41 9.00
N SER A 117 20.16 7.75 8.52
CA SER A 117 21.39 7.07 8.95
C SER A 117 21.65 7.19 10.44
N ARG A 118 21.27 8.30 11.09
CA ARG A 118 21.36 8.46 12.55
C ARG A 118 20.45 7.46 13.29
N ARG A 119 19.24 7.27 12.79
CA ARG A 119 18.23 6.37 13.37
C ARG A 119 18.61 4.91 13.15
N ASP A 120 19.13 4.60 11.97
CA ASP A 120 19.63 3.25 11.66
C ASP A 120 20.83 2.89 12.54
N ALA A 121 21.77 3.81 12.73
CA ALA A 121 22.92 3.60 13.61
C ALA A 121 22.47 3.36 15.06
N LEU A 122 21.59 4.22 15.62
CA LEU A 122 21.05 4.03 16.97
C LEU A 122 20.36 2.66 17.12
N SER A 123 19.55 2.30 16.14
CA SER A 123 18.83 1.01 16.14
C SER A 123 19.78 -0.19 16.15
N ALA A 124 20.83 -0.16 15.34
CA ALA A 124 21.79 -1.25 15.26
C ALA A 124 22.66 -1.36 16.55
N LEU A 125 23.10 -0.22 17.09
CA LEU A 125 23.85 -0.18 18.35
C LEU A 125 23.02 -0.72 19.53
N VAL A 126 21.73 -0.34 19.60
CA VAL A 126 20.81 -0.83 20.65
C VAL A 126 20.61 -2.34 20.53
N ILE A 127 20.48 -2.89 19.31
CA ILE A 127 20.39 -4.33 19.11
C ILE A 127 21.71 -5.01 19.54
N GLY A 128 22.85 -4.46 19.18
CA GLY A 128 24.15 -5.01 19.60
C GLY A 128 24.28 -5.08 21.12
N GLU A 129 23.92 -4.01 21.84
CA GLU A 129 23.95 -3.98 23.29
C GLU A 129 22.92 -4.92 23.93
N LEU A 130 21.71 -4.99 23.35
CA LEU A 130 20.65 -5.90 23.78
C LEU A 130 21.09 -7.37 23.71
N LEU A 131 21.84 -7.72 22.68
CA LEU A 131 22.36 -9.08 22.48
C LEU A 131 23.54 -9.40 23.37
N GLU A 132 24.56 -8.54 23.43
CA GLU A 132 25.79 -8.82 24.18
C GLU A 132 25.71 -8.47 25.66
N ASN A 133 25.02 -7.38 25.99
CA ASN A 133 24.90 -6.84 27.36
C ASN A 133 26.27 -6.54 28.04
N LYS A 134 27.28 -6.14 27.25
CA LYS A 134 28.64 -5.87 27.76
C LYS A 134 28.90 -4.39 28.08
N GLY A 135 28.02 -3.49 27.65
CA GLY A 135 28.14 -2.04 27.89
C GLY A 135 29.01 -1.30 26.90
N ARG A 136 29.65 -1.98 25.95
CA ARG A 136 30.59 -1.36 25.01
C ARG A 136 29.94 -0.46 23.94
N PHE A 137 28.64 -0.58 23.72
CA PHE A 137 27.88 0.27 22.79
C PHE A 137 27.19 1.44 23.50
N MET A 138 27.25 1.52 24.84
CA MET A 138 26.43 2.45 25.62
C MET A 138 26.75 3.91 25.34
N ASP A 139 28.04 4.28 25.20
CA ASP A 139 28.41 5.66 24.92
C ASP A 139 27.82 6.14 23.59
N ASP A 140 28.00 5.31 22.52
CA ASP A 140 27.41 5.62 21.19
C ASP A 140 25.87 5.66 21.23
N ILE A 141 25.23 4.78 22.01
CA ILE A 141 23.77 4.80 22.19
C ILE A 141 23.31 6.10 22.84
N VAL A 142 24.00 6.54 23.89
CA VAL A 142 23.66 7.79 24.60
C VAL A 142 23.86 8.99 23.71
N ASP A 143 24.97 9.06 22.96
CA ASP A 143 25.27 10.11 22.01
C ASP A 143 24.21 10.16 20.91
N GLY A 144 23.76 9.00 20.42
CA GLY A 144 22.69 8.89 19.42
C GLY A 144 21.35 9.41 19.93
N ILE A 145 20.94 8.99 21.13
CA ILE A 145 19.72 9.47 21.78
C ILE A 145 19.77 11.00 21.93
N TRP A 146 20.88 11.50 22.48
CA TRP A 146 21.07 12.92 22.75
C TRP A 146 21.01 13.73 21.46
N SER A 147 21.78 13.32 20.49
CA SER A 147 21.85 13.94 19.17
C SER A 147 20.48 13.99 18.44
N ILE A 148 19.67 12.94 18.54
CA ILE A 148 18.31 12.93 17.96
C ILE A 148 17.37 13.84 18.76
N CYS A 149 17.47 13.88 20.08
CA CYS A 149 16.68 14.78 20.92
C CYS A 149 16.98 16.27 20.67
N GLU A 150 18.20 16.60 20.24
CA GLU A 150 18.62 17.97 19.90
C GLU A 150 18.15 18.42 18.50
N GLU A 151 17.67 17.53 17.64
CA GLU A 151 17.16 17.94 16.32
C GLU A 151 16.03 18.95 16.42
N THR A 152 16.02 19.94 15.57
CA THR A 152 14.95 20.94 15.48
C THR A 152 13.63 20.30 15.07
N PHE A 153 13.66 19.33 14.16
CA PHE A 153 12.48 18.66 13.61
C PHE A 153 12.76 17.19 13.33
N TRP A 154 11.86 16.32 13.75
CA TRP A 154 11.97 14.86 13.54
C TRP A 154 11.40 14.36 12.22
N GLY A 155 10.63 15.18 11.52
CA GLY A 155 10.12 14.91 10.19
C GLY A 155 11.09 15.33 9.09
N VAL A 156 10.61 15.45 7.86
CA VAL A 156 11.40 15.82 6.69
C VAL A 156 10.95 17.14 6.07
N PRO A 157 11.85 17.87 5.37
CA PRO A 157 11.54 19.19 4.80
C PRO A 157 10.29 19.20 3.90
N ALA A 158 10.06 18.11 3.16
CA ALA A 158 8.91 17.97 2.26
C ALA A 158 7.55 17.97 2.99
N HIS A 159 7.52 17.73 4.30
CA HIS A 159 6.30 17.64 5.10
C HIS A 159 6.01 18.91 5.94
N LEU A 160 6.84 19.95 5.82
CA LEU A 160 6.64 21.23 6.52
C LEU A 160 5.39 22.00 6.11
N SER A 161 4.74 21.63 5.01
CA SER A 161 3.45 22.24 4.62
C SER A 161 2.35 22.10 5.69
N TYR A 162 2.54 21.25 6.69
CA TYR A 162 1.67 21.16 7.86
C TYR A 162 1.92 22.25 8.91
N GLN A 163 3.08 22.91 8.90
CA GLN A 163 3.36 24.07 9.76
C GLN A 163 2.72 25.34 9.20
N LYS A 164 2.32 26.26 10.08
CA LYS A 164 1.68 27.53 9.70
C LYS A 164 2.58 28.40 8.81
N LYS A 165 3.90 28.34 9.03
CA LYS A 165 4.91 29.07 8.21
C LYS A 165 5.22 28.38 6.89
N GLY A 166 4.73 27.14 6.69
CA GLY A 166 4.92 26.40 5.46
C GLY A 166 6.34 25.88 5.24
N ILE A 167 6.71 25.69 3.95
CA ILE A 167 7.99 25.11 3.54
C ILE A 167 9.12 26.13 3.77
N GLY A 168 10.23 25.67 4.32
CA GLY A 168 11.40 26.49 4.67
C GLY A 168 12.18 25.84 5.82
N LEU A 169 12.60 26.61 6.80
CA LEU A 169 13.14 26.10 8.06
C LEU A 169 12.00 25.72 9.02
N ALA A 170 12.21 24.66 9.80
CA ALA A 170 11.22 24.23 10.76
C ALA A 170 11.03 25.22 11.92
N ASP A 171 9.77 25.58 12.22
CA ASP A 171 9.40 26.37 13.38
C ASP A 171 9.26 25.46 14.61
N VAL A 172 10.14 25.66 15.58
CA VAL A 172 10.15 24.86 16.84
C VAL A 172 8.91 25.09 17.73
N ASN A 173 8.20 26.22 17.54
CA ASN A 173 7.00 26.58 18.29
C ASN A 173 5.72 26.02 17.65
N ASP A 174 5.81 25.40 16.47
CA ASP A 174 4.70 24.81 15.75
C ASP A 174 5.03 23.35 15.38
N PRO A 175 5.23 22.47 16.37
CA PRO A 175 5.55 21.07 16.09
C PRO A 175 4.40 20.37 15.37
N VAL A 176 4.73 19.57 14.37
CA VAL A 176 3.75 18.78 13.60
C VAL A 176 4.13 17.32 13.57
N VAL A 177 3.12 16.46 13.49
CA VAL A 177 3.32 15.00 13.45
C VAL A 177 3.12 14.51 12.01
N ASP A 178 4.25 14.18 11.38
CA ASP A 178 4.31 13.47 10.11
C ASP A 178 4.74 12.01 10.30
N LEU A 179 4.98 11.30 9.21
CA LEU A 179 5.43 9.91 9.22
C LEU A 179 6.68 9.68 10.07
N PHE A 180 7.70 10.50 9.84
CA PHE A 180 9.04 10.31 10.40
C PHE A 180 9.18 10.85 11.82
N ALA A 181 8.41 11.87 12.17
CA ALA A 181 8.29 12.32 13.54
C ALA A 181 7.65 11.23 14.42
N ALA A 182 6.61 10.56 13.93
CA ALA A 182 5.99 9.43 14.60
C ALA A 182 6.94 8.22 14.71
N GLU A 183 7.66 7.87 13.63
CA GLU A 183 8.66 6.77 13.67
C GLU A 183 9.83 7.07 14.62
N THR A 184 10.32 8.32 14.66
CA THR A 184 11.38 8.73 15.60
C THR A 184 10.92 8.61 17.05
N SER A 185 9.69 9.04 17.32
CA SER A 185 9.05 8.87 18.63
C SER A 185 8.98 7.39 19.05
N SER A 186 8.52 6.53 18.15
CA SER A 186 8.45 5.09 18.35
C SER A 186 9.83 4.48 18.61
N LEU A 187 10.85 4.85 17.80
CA LEU A 187 12.22 4.40 18.00
C LEU A 187 12.73 4.74 19.41
N LEU A 188 12.63 6.00 19.81
CA LEU A 188 13.11 6.45 21.13
C LEU A 188 12.32 5.82 22.29
N ALA A 189 11.02 5.59 22.12
CA ALA A 189 10.19 4.89 23.10
C ALA A 189 10.67 3.45 23.31
N TRP A 190 10.92 2.72 22.22
CA TRP A 190 11.47 1.37 22.28
C TRP A 190 12.88 1.33 22.89
N VAL A 191 13.76 2.27 22.52
CA VAL A 191 15.11 2.39 23.12
C VAL A 191 15.00 2.59 24.63
N SER A 192 14.15 3.52 25.08
CA SER A 192 13.91 3.76 26.51
C SER A 192 13.40 2.50 27.23
N HIS A 193 12.49 1.75 26.60
CA HIS A 193 11.92 0.52 27.17
C HIS A 193 12.94 -0.62 27.23
N LEU A 194 13.64 -0.88 26.11
CA LEU A 194 14.58 -2.00 26.00
C LEU A 194 15.83 -1.82 26.86
N MET A 195 16.35 -0.59 26.91
CA MET A 195 17.63 -0.27 27.58
C MET A 195 17.46 0.30 28.98
N GLY A 196 16.24 0.57 29.43
CA GLY A 196 15.82 1.32 30.59
C GLY A 196 16.81 1.43 31.77
N ASP A 197 17.13 0.31 32.40
CA ASP A 197 18.01 0.29 33.59
C ASP A 197 19.47 0.67 33.26
N LYS A 198 19.95 0.36 32.04
CA LYS A 198 21.30 0.78 31.63
C LYS A 198 21.38 2.28 31.39
N LEU A 199 20.35 2.86 30.79
CA LEU A 199 20.27 4.32 30.62
C LEU A 199 20.22 5.04 31.99
N ASP A 200 19.44 4.52 32.92
CA ASP A 200 19.36 5.08 34.27
C ASP A 200 20.71 5.01 35.04
N LYS A 201 21.49 3.93 34.80
CA LYS A 201 22.84 3.80 35.40
C LYS A 201 23.83 4.80 34.83
N VAL A 202 23.69 5.17 33.53
CA VAL A 202 24.51 6.24 32.95
C VAL A 202 24.03 7.58 33.49
N ASN A 203 22.77 7.94 33.28
CA ASN A 203 22.14 9.13 33.82
C ASN A 203 20.61 9.08 33.64
N PRO A 204 19.80 9.20 34.71
CA PRO A 204 18.33 9.22 34.60
C PRO A 204 17.76 10.31 33.67
N LEU A 205 18.48 11.43 33.49
CA LEU A 205 18.07 12.51 32.60
C LEU A 205 17.93 12.05 31.12
N ILE A 206 18.55 10.97 30.70
CA ILE A 206 18.44 10.45 29.34
C ILE A 206 17.02 10.02 29.07
N LYS A 207 16.40 9.22 29.93
CA LYS A 207 15.00 8.79 29.79
C LYS A 207 14.02 9.94 29.98
N GLU A 208 14.30 10.83 30.91
CA GLU A 208 13.52 12.05 31.13
C GLU A 208 13.51 12.91 29.86
N ARG A 209 14.68 13.12 29.24
CA ARG A 209 14.79 13.86 27.97
C ARG A 209 14.01 13.21 26.84
N ILE A 210 14.08 11.88 26.69
CA ILE A 210 13.27 11.15 25.70
C ILE A 210 11.77 11.44 25.92
N TYR A 211 11.28 11.32 27.15
CA TYR A 211 9.88 11.56 27.46
C TYR A 211 9.46 13.00 27.17
N VAL A 212 10.24 13.99 27.61
CA VAL A 212 9.96 15.42 27.41
C VAL A 212 9.88 15.78 25.93
N GLU A 213 10.80 15.26 25.11
CA GLU A 213 10.80 15.54 23.67
C GLU A 213 9.61 14.87 22.97
N ILE A 214 9.26 13.64 23.33
CA ILE A 214 8.09 12.94 22.77
C ILE A 214 6.81 13.63 23.22
N ASP A 215 6.68 13.98 24.49
CA ASP A 215 5.49 14.68 24.99
C ASP A 215 5.27 16.01 24.26
N ARG A 216 6.34 16.81 24.12
CA ARG A 216 6.28 18.13 23.48
C ARG A 216 5.99 18.07 22.00
N ARG A 217 6.63 17.14 21.27
CA ARG A 217 6.58 17.07 19.79
C ARG A 217 5.45 16.20 19.27
N ILE A 218 4.97 15.25 20.07
CA ILE A 218 4.03 14.22 19.62
C ILE A 218 2.76 14.22 20.47
N PHE A 219 2.82 13.92 21.77
CA PHE A 219 1.63 13.69 22.57
C PHE A 219 0.77 14.96 22.67
N LYS A 220 1.35 16.08 23.09
CA LYS A 220 0.62 17.37 23.19
C LYS A 220 0.09 17.84 21.84
N VAL A 221 0.80 17.55 20.74
CA VAL A 221 0.34 17.92 19.39
C VAL A 221 -0.90 17.11 19.01
N ILE A 222 -0.91 15.80 19.26
CA ILE A 222 -2.05 14.94 18.93
C ILE A 222 -3.23 15.23 19.87
N GLU A 223 -3.00 15.46 21.14
CA GLU A 223 -4.05 15.83 22.13
C GLU A 223 -4.75 17.16 21.76
N ALA A 224 -4.02 18.09 21.16
CA ALA A 224 -4.61 19.34 20.66
C ALA A 224 -5.55 19.13 19.43
N ASP A 225 -5.67 17.90 18.94
CA ASP A 225 -6.53 17.48 17.83
C ASP A 225 -6.38 18.36 16.56
N PRO A 226 -5.18 18.38 15.96
CA PRO A 226 -4.80 19.35 14.93
C PRO A 226 -5.56 19.21 13.61
N LYS A 227 -6.43 18.20 13.47
CA LYS A 227 -7.22 17.92 12.27
C LYS A 227 -6.37 17.80 10.99
N TYR A 228 -5.19 17.19 11.10
CA TYR A 228 -4.36 16.92 9.94
C TYR A 228 -5.12 16.09 8.91
N ARG A 229 -4.81 16.32 7.63
CA ARG A 229 -5.45 15.60 6.53
C ARG A 229 -5.32 14.07 6.67
N TRP A 230 -4.17 13.57 7.11
CA TRP A 230 -3.96 12.15 7.30
C TRP A 230 -4.87 11.53 8.38
N MET A 231 -5.41 12.34 9.31
CA MET A 231 -6.38 11.89 10.32
C MET A 231 -7.79 11.62 9.75
N GLY A 232 -8.11 12.13 8.57
CA GLY A 232 -9.36 11.83 7.86
C GLY A 232 -10.60 12.57 8.33
N TYR A 233 -10.50 13.52 9.25
CA TYR A 233 -11.66 14.26 9.80
C TYR A 233 -12.39 15.13 8.78
N GLY A 234 -11.69 15.71 7.81
CA GLY A 234 -12.27 16.65 6.83
C GLY A 234 -13.26 16.02 5.85
N ARG A 235 -13.34 14.69 5.80
CA ARG A 235 -14.13 13.96 4.82
C ARG A 235 -15.64 14.06 5.03
N LYS A 236 -16.10 14.22 6.28
CA LYS A 236 -17.53 14.14 6.64
C LYS A 236 -18.30 15.46 6.42
N ASN A 237 -17.60 16.59 6.25
CA ASN A 237 -18.23 17.93 6.16
C ASN A 237 -17.55 18.78 5.06
N VAL A 238 -17.50 18.23 3.83
CA VAL A 238 -16.94 19.00 2.71
C VAL A 238 -17.94 20.08 2.29
N ASP A 239 -17.52 21.33 2.32
CA ASP A 239 -18.30 22.47 1.91
C ASP A 239 -18.74 22.34 0.44
N SER A 240 -20.06 22.31 0.21
CA SER A 240 -20.66 22.17 -1.12
C SER A 240 -20.39 23.38 -2.04
N THR A 241 -19.95 24.51 -1.49
CA THR A 241 -19.62 25.73 -2.25
C THR A 241 -18.24 25.66 -2.89
N LEU A 242 -17.37 24.74 -2.43
CA LEU A 242 -16.05 24.52 -2.99
C LEU A 242 -16.12 23.99 -4.43
N SER A 243 -15.09 24.33 -5.23
CA SER A 243 -14.95 23.78 -6.59
C SER A 243 -14.87 22.26 -6.57
N TYR A 244 -15.24 21.60 -7.68
CA TYR A 244 -15.11 20.15 -7.82
C TYR A 244 -13.72 19.65 -7.47
N LYS A 245 -12.66 20.36 -7.89
CA LYS A 245 -11.26 20.00 -7.61
C LYS A 245 -10.96 20.01 -6.12
N GLU A 246 -11.43 21.02 -5.40
CA GLU A 246 -11.23 21.15 -3.95
C GLU A 246 -12.04 20.10 -3.20
N ARG A 247 -13.31 19.92 -3.55
CA ARG A 247 -14.15 18.87 -2.94
C ARG A 247 -13.57 17.48 -3.15
N SER A 248 -13.19 17.13 -4.38
CA SER A 248 -12.63 15.83 -4.68
C SER A 248 -11.32 15.56 -3.96
N PHE A 249 -10.55 16.61 -3.66
CA PHE A 249 -9.35 16.51 -2.85
C PHE A 249 -9.66 16.23 -1.36
N LEU A 250 -10.68 16.90 -0.82
CA LEU A 250 -11.10 16.75 0.58
C LEU A 250 -11.88 15.44 0.82
N GLU A 251 -12.62 14.98 -0.20
CA GLU A 251 -13.38 13.73 -0.17
C GLU A 251 -12.48 12.49 -0.32
N ARG A 252 -11.20 12.66 -0.66
CA ARG A 252 -10.26 11.55 -0.69
C ARG A 252 -10.19 10.89 0.69
N ARG A 253 -10.27 9.55 0.69
CA ARG A 253 -10.00 8.80 1.90
C ARG A 253 -8.56 9.05 2.38
N PRO A 254 -8.29 8.95 3.69
CA PRO A 254 -6.94 8.94 4.20
C PRO A 254 -6.14 7.82 3.52
N ASN A 255 -4.88 8.10 3.21
CA ASN A 255 -3.96 7.13 2.63
C ASN A 255 -3.19 6.37 3.72
N ASN A 256 -2.16 5.63 3.34
CA ASN A 256 -1.30 4.86 4.21
C ASN A 256 -0.65 5.66 5.37
N TRP A 257 -0.59 6.99 5.31
CA TRP A 257 -0.10 7.83 6.41
C TRP A 257 -0.89 7.60 7.70
N ASN A 258 -2.19 7.41 7.58
CA ASN A 258 -3.06 7.23 8.74
C ASN A 258 -2.66 6.01 9.60
N PRO A 259 -2.68 4.76 9.11
CA PRO A 259 -2.29 3.61 9.92
C PRO A 259 -0.79 3.58 10.23
N TRP A 260 0.06 4.12 9.36
CA TRP A 260 1.50 4.19 9.60
C TRP A 260 1.83 5.10 10.80
N ILE A 261 1.30 6.32 10.84
CA ILE A 261 1.47 7.24 11.98
C ILE A 261 0.81 6.64 13.22
N SER A 262 -0.42 6.13 13.11
CA SER A 262 -1.17 5.53 14.22
C SER A 262 -0.42 4.40 14.93
N SER A 263 0.22 3.49 14.19
CA SER A 263 0.98 2.39 14.80
C SER A 263 2.19 2.88 15.62
N ASN A 264 2.88 3.91 15.14
CA ASN A 264 4.00 4.50 15.84
C ASN A 264 3.57 5.35 17.06
N LEU A 265 2.42 6.05 16.97
CA LEU A 265 1.82 6.74 18.12
C LEU A 265 1.41 5.76 19.21
N LEU A 266 0.74 4.66 18.85
CA LEU A 266 0.37 3.60 19.80
C LEU A 266 1.60 3.00 20.48
N SER A 267 2.65 2.71 19.71
CA SER A 267 3.93 2.23 20.24
C SER A 267 4.47 3.18 21.30
N SER A 268 4.54 4.47 21.00
CA SER A 268 5.09 5.47 21.91
C SER A 268 4.27 5.62 23.21
N VAL A 269 2.94 5.70 23.08
CA VAL A 269 2.07 5.93 24.24
C VAL A 269 1.98 4.70 25.15
N LEU A 270 1.95 3.50 24.58
CA LEU A 270 1.90 2.26 25.36
C LEU A 270 3.18 1.99 26.13
N LEU A 271 4.34 2.41 25.59
CA LEU A 271 5.64 2.19 26.21
C LEU A 271 6.01 3.27 27.26
N LEU A 272 5.53 4.52 27.10
CA LEU A 272 6.04 5.65 27.87
C LEU A 272 5.01 6.34 28.75
N GLU A 273 3.72 6.38 28.36
CA GLU A 273 2.73 7.17 29.12
C GLU A 273 2.29 6.44 30.39
N LYS A 274 2.71 6.97 31.53
CA LYS A 274 2.41 6.40 32.84
C LYS A 274 1.04 6.79 33.39
N ASN A 275 0.51 7.95 32.95
CA ASN A 275 -0.82 8.36 33.39
C ASN A 275 -1.87 7.50 32.68
N LYS A 276 -2.56 6.68 33.46
CA LYS A 276 -3.53 5.68 32.97
C LYS A 276 -4.71 6.31 32.20
N ASP A 277 -5.21 7.44 32.68
CA ASP A 277 -6.31 8.14 32.02
C ASP A 277 -5.87 8.76 30.69
N ARG A 278 -4.70 9.38 30.68
CA ARG A 278 -4.12 9.97 29.47
C ARG A 278 -3.82 8.89 28.44
N ARG A 279 -3.20 7.79 28.85
CA ARG A 279 -2.89 6.64 28.00
C ARG A 279 -4.15 6.07 27.33
N ALA A 280 -5.21 5.83 28.11
CA ALA A 280 -6.48 5.30 27.60
C ALA A 280 -7.17 6.26 26.61
N LYS A 281 -7.22 7.55 26.93
CA LYS A 281 -7.77 8.58 26.04
C LYS A 281 -7.00 8.67 24.73
N PHE A 282 -5.67 8.61 24.81
CA PHE A 282 -4.82 8.69 23.61
C PHE A 282 -5.02 7.47 22.71
N VAL A 283 -5.06 6.25 23.25
CA VAL A 283 -5.35 5.04 22.47
C VAL A 283 -6.72 5.14 21.80
N TYR A 284 -7.73 5.61 22.52
CA TYR A 284 -9.08 5.81 21.98
C TYR A 284 -9.11 6.87 20.86
N GLN A 285 -8.38 7.97 21.00
CA GLN A 285 -8.24 9.00 19.96
C GLN A 285 -7.56 8.46 18.72
N VAL A 286 -6.49 7.67 18.87
CA VAL A 286 -5.82 7.02 17.74
C VAL A 286 -6.76 6.04 17.03
N PHE A 287 -7.61 5.35 17.75
CA PHE A 287 -8.61 4.47 17.14
C PHE A 287 -9.69 5.24 16.38
N ASP A 288 -10.09 6.43 16.85
CA ASP A 288 -11.00 7.30 16.09
C ASP A 288 -10.38 7.74 14.76
N VAL A 289 -9.09 8.08 14.78
CA VAL A 289 -8.31 8.40 13.59
C VAL A 289 -8.21 7.21 12.63
N LEU A 290 -7.94 6.01 13.17
CA LEU A 290 -7.80 4.80 12.37
C LEU A 290 -9.15 4.32 11.78
N ASP A 291 -10.26 4.51 12.50
CA ASP A 291 -11.61 4.25 11.95
C ASP A 291 -11.92 5.15 10.75
N ASN A 292 -11.45 6.41 10.72
CA ASN A 292 -11.59 7.28 9.55
C ASN A 292 -10.89 6.70 8.30
N TYR A 293 -9.86 5.88 8.48
CA TYR A 293 -9.19 5.15 7.40
C TYR A 293 -9.92 3.85 7.03
N LEU A 294 -10.40 3.09 8.02
CA LEU A 294 -11.05 1.80 7.82
C LEU A 294 -12.48 1.93 7.28
N ASP A 295 -13.22 2.96 7.68
CA ASP A 295 -14.60 3.17 7.24
C ASP A 295 -14.75 3.18 5.70
N PRO A 296 -13.94 3.93 4.95
CA PRO A 296 -14.00 3.95 3.49
C PRO A 296 -13.13 2.89 2.81
N TYR A 297 -12.44 2.03 3.56
CA TYR A 297 -11.57 1.02 2.96
C TYR A 297 -12.39 0.03 2.10
N PRO A 298 -11.90 -0.41 0.92
CA PRO A 298 -12.58 -1.39 0.10
C PRO A 298 -12.95 -2.65 0.89
N ALA A 299 -14.20 -3.08 0.83
CA ALA A 299 -14.68 -4.24 1.61
C ALA A 299 -14.10 -5.57 1.12
N ASP A 300 -13.51 -5.58 -0.08
CA ASP A 300 -12.75 -6.70 -0.63
C ASP A 300 -11.31 -6.79 -0.08
N GLY A 301 -10.88 -5.78 0.70
CA GLY A 301 -9.55 -5.67 1.28
C GLY A 301 -8.48 -5.18 0.30
N GLY A 302 -8.85 -4.77 -0.90
CA GLY A 302 -7.94 -4.27 -1.91
C GLY A 302 -7.24 -2.98 -1.49
N CYS A 303 -5.92 -2.90 -1.68
CA CYS A 303 -5.16 -1.67 -1.53
C CYS A 303 -5.11 -0.95 -2.89
N ASP A 304 -5.83 0.17 -3.02
CA ASP A 304 -5.86 0.95 -4.26
C ASP A 304 -4.52 1.60 -4.61
N GLU A 305 -3.66 1.82 -3.62
CA GLU A 305 -2.29 2.27 -3.81
C GLU A 305 -1.36 1.15 -4.35
N GLY A 306 -1.86 -0.07 -4.47
CA GLY A 306 -1.12 -1.24 -4.91
C GLY A 306 -0.33 -1.98 -3.81
N PRO A 307 0.24 -3.15 -4.14
CA PRO A 307 0.94 -4.00 -3.18
C PRO A 307 2.19 -3.35 -2.59
N GLY A 308 2.84 -2.41 -3.27
CA GLY A 308 3.99 -1.67 -2.75
C GLY A 308 3.68 -0.90 -1.46
N TYR A 309 2.46 -0.40 -1.34
CA TYR A 309 2.00 0.33 -0.15
C TYR A 309 1.33 -0.55 0.91
N TRP A 310 1.01 -1.82 0.61
CA TRP A 310 0.37 -2.73 1.55
C TRP A 310 1.08 -2.78 2.90
N GLY A 311 2.42 -2.77 2.89
CA GLY A 311 3.24 -2.78 4.10
C GLY A 311 3.05 -1.55 5.01
N ARG A 312 2.65 -0.40 4.45
CA ARG A 312 2.40 0.85 5.19
C ARG A 312 0.90 1.13 5.38
N ALA A 313 0.05 0.42 4.66
CA ALA A 313 -1.41 0.51 4.73
C ALA A 313 -1.99 -0.60 5.63
N ALA A 314 -2.36 -1.74 5.04
CA ALA A 314 -2.97 -2.88 5.75
C ALA A 314 -2.08 -3.43 6.86
N ALA A 315 -0.77 -3.55 6.62
CA ALA A 315 0.15 -4.10 7.61
C ALA A 315 0.42 -3.12 8.77
N SER A 316 0.36 -1.80 8.56
CA SER A 316 0.40 -0.86 9.70
C SER A 316 -0.90 -0.87 10.50
N THR A 317 -2.04 -1.15 9.87
CA THR A 317 -3.27 -1.46 10.61
C THR A 317 -3.10 -2.70 11.49
N PHE A 318 -2.51 -3.77 10.93
CA PHE A 318 -2.15 -4.96 11.72
C PHE A 318 -1.24 -4.59 12.90
N ASP A 319 -0.20 -3.77 12.70
CA ASP A 319 0.69 -3.33 13.80
C ASP A 319 -0.10 -2.61 14.90
N CYS A 320 -1.06 -1.74 14.56
CA CYS A 320 -1.94 -1.07 15.54
C CYS A 320 -2.72 -2.08 16.39
N LEU A 321 -3.37 -3.04 15.73
CA LEU A 321 -4.22 -4.03 16.39
C LEU A 321 -3.39 -4.98 17.25
N ASP A 322 -2.24 -5.41 16.76
CA ASP A 322 -1.34 -6.34 17.46
C ASP A 322 -0.72 -5.71 18.70
N LEU A 323 -0.31 -4.44 18.63
CA LEU A 323 0.19 -3.70 19.81
C LEU A 323 -0.86 -3.64 20.93
N VAL A 324 -2.09 -3.25 20.61
CA VAL A 324 -3.14 -3.10 21.61
C VAL A 324 -3.61 -4.47 22.12
N LYS A 325 -3.65 -5.49 21.25
CA LYS A 325 -3.91 -6.86 21.65
C LYS A 325 -2.90 -7.35 22.68
N MET A 326 -1.60 -7.16 22.41
CA MET A 326 -0.54 -7.51 23.37
C MET A 326 -0.63 -6.71 24.66
N ALA A 327 -0.85 -5.39 24.58
CA ALA A 327 -0.93 -4.52 25.74
C ALA A 327 -2.17 -4.75 26.62
N THR A 328 -3.17 -5.46 26.12
CA THR A 328 -4.40 -5.81 26.86
C THR A 328 -4.49 -7.30 27.22
N ASN A 329 -3.41 -8.07 27.10
CA ASN A 329 -3.41 -9.52 27.32
C ASN A 329 -4.55 -10.21 26.56
N ASP A 330 -4.66 -9.96 25.25
CA ASP A 330 -5.67 -10.51 24.34
C ASP A 330 -7.14 -10.12 24.62
N LYS A 331 -7.40 -9.21 25.57
CA LYS A 331 -8.76 -8.72 25.84
C LYS A 331 -9.32 -7.87 24.69
N PHE A 332 -8.46 -7.14 24.00
CA PHE A 332 -8.76 -6.53 22.71
C PHE A 332 -8.29 -7.46 21.60
N ASN A 333 -9.20 -7.89 20.72
CA ASN A 333 -8.85 -8.72 19.56
C ASN A 333 -9.89 -8.54 18.44
N LEU A 334 -9.45 -8.04 17.29
CA LEU A 334 -10.28 -7.81 16.09
C LEU A 334 -9.80 -8.63 14.87
N PHE A 335 -8.90 -9.59 15.05
CA PHE A 335 -8.37 -10.37 13.95
C PHE A 335 -9.37 -11.36 13.31
N ASN A 336 -10.53 -11.55 13.94
CA ASN A 336 -11.66 -12.28 13.34
C ASN A 336 -12.53 -11.40 12.42
N ASP A 337 -12.29 -10.09 12.36
CA ASP A 337 -13.02 -9.20 11.47
C ASP A 337 -12.71 -9.50 10.01
N SER A 338 -13.77 -9.56 9.18
CA SER A 338 -13.68 -9.94 7.77
C SER A 338 -12.87 -8.93 6.94
N LEU A 339 -12.97 -7.62 7.23
CA LEU A 339 -12.21 -6.60 6.53
C LEU A 339 -10.73 -6.72 6.86
N ILE A 340 -10.38 -6.84 8.16
CA ILE A 340 -8.99 -6.99 8.62
C ILE A 340 -8.33 -8.21 7.97
N LYS A 341 -9.04 -9.34 7.90
CA LYS A 341 -8.54 -10.54 7.20
C LYS A 341 -8.31 -10.28 5.71
N LYS A 342 -9.28 -9.70 5.01
CA LYS A 342 -9.17 -9.42 3.56
C LYS A 342 -8.08 -8.43 3.22
N MET A 343 -7.88 -7.40 4.06
CA MET A 343 -6.78 -6.44 3.94
C MET A 343 -5.40 -7.14 4.00
N GLY A 344 -5.25 -8.10 4.90
CA GLY A 344 -4.06 -8.95 4.97
C GLY A 344 -3.88 -9.79 3.70
N GLU A 345 -4.92 -10.47 3.30
CA GLU A 345 -4.92 -11.41 2.17
C GLU A 345 -4.69 -10.77 0.79
N PHE A 346 -4.84 -9.44 0.66
CA PHE A 346 -4.56 -8.74 -0.59
C PHE A 346 -3.14 -9.00 -1.09
N ILE A 347 -2.15 -9.15 -0.20
CA ILE A 347 -0.75 -9.29 -0.58
C ILE A 347 -0.50 -10.54 -1.45
N PHE A 348 -1.10 -11.68 -1.13
CA PHE A 348 -0.95 -12.87 -1.95
C PHE A 348 -1.86 -12.87 -3.18
N LYS A 349 -3.02 -12.18 -3.13
CA LYS A 349 -3.88 -11.99 -4.30
C LYS A 349 -3.21 -11.11 -5.36
N ALA A 350 -2.36 -10.18 -4.93
CA ALA A 350 -1.57 -9.33 -5.80
C ALA A 350 -0.25 -9.99 -6.29
N TYR A 351 0.10 -11.18 -5.81
CA TYR A 351 1.33 -11.86 -6.18
C TYR A 351 1.20 -12.61 -7.50
N ILE A 352 2.07 -12.30 -8.45
CA ILE A 352 2.06 -12.91 -9.80
C ILE A 352 2.88 -14.20 -9.82
N GLY A 353 4.08 -14.18 -9.22
CA GLY A 353 5.05 -15.26 -9.24
C GLY A 353 6.47 -14.74 -9.48
N ASN A 354 7.48 -15.53 -9.10
CA ASN A 354 8.90 -15.17 -9.31
C ASN A 354 9.30 -13.80 -8.70
N GLY A 355 8.58 -13.33 -7.66
CA GLY A 355 8.81 -12.02 -7.02
C GLY A 355 8.12 -10.84 -7.71
N TYR A 356 7.31 -11.08 -8.74
CA TYR A 356 6.49 -10.05 -9.35
C TYR A 356 5.14 -9.92 -8.64
N TYR A 357 4.67 -8.69 -8.54
CA TYR A 357 3.37 -8.29 -8.01
C TYR A 357 2.62 -7.43 -9.03
N LEU A 358 1.30 -7.32 -8.85
CA LEU A 358 0.50 -6.31 -9.55
C LEU A 358 1.10 -4.93 -9.29
N ASN A 359 1.25 -4.13 -10.34
CA ASN A 359 1.85 -2.81 -10.21
C ASN A 359 1.02 -1.70 -10.89
N PHE A 360 -0.30 -1.86 -10.88
CA PHE A 360 -1.20 -0.76 -11.19
C PHE A 360 -0.96 0.43 -10.26
N ALA A 361 -1.23 1.64 -10.71
CA ALA A 361 -0.92 2.88 -10.01
C ALA A 361 0.61 3.05 -9.74
N ASP A 362 0.99 3.69 -8.64
CA ASP A 362 2.41 3.94 -8.28
C ASP A 362 3.14 2.72 -7.68
N ALA A 363 2.61 1.52 -7.88
CA ALA A 363 3.29 0.32 -7.43
C ALA A 363 4.49 -0.04 -8.33
N VAL A 364 5.50 -0.66 -7.75
CA VAL A 364 6.58 -1.31 -8.49
C VAL A 364 6.33 -2.81 -8.56
N SER A 365 6.63 -3.42 -9.71
CA SER A 365 6.32 -4.84 -9.92
C SER A 365 7.18 -5.78 -9.08
N LYS A 366 8.39 -5.39 -8.72
CA LYS A 366 9.26 -6.11 -7.77
C LYS A 366 9.34 -5.29 -6.49
N THR A 367 8.68 -5.75 -5.44
CA THR A 367 8.67 -5.10 -4.13
C THR A 367 9.09 -6.07 -3.05
N ASN A 368 9.86 -5.58 -2.10
CA ASN A 368 10.29 -6.36 -0.95
C ASN A 368 9.32 -6.16 0.20
N HIS A 369 8.69 -7.24 0.63
CA HIS A 369 7.87 -7.26 1.82
C HIS A 369 8.55 -8.07 2.92
N SER A 370 8.42 -7.62 4.18
CA SER A 370 8.93 -8.40 5.30
C SER A 370 8.21 -9.75 5.38
N PRO A 371 8.94 -10.87 5.24
CA PRO A 371 8.38 -12.21 5.36
C PRO A 371 7.70 -12.44 6.72
N MET A 372 8.31 -11.92 7.79
CA MET A 372 7.81 -12.00 9.14
C MET A 372 6.48 -11.26 9.31
N LEU A 373 6.35 -10.07 8.71
CA LEU A 373 5.14 -9.28 8.78
C LEU A 373 3.96 -10.01 8.12
N ILE A 374 4.17 -10.59 6.92
CA ILE A 374 3.17 -11.40 6.23
C ILE A 374 2.79 -12.64 7.06
N TYR A 375 3.79 -13.33 7.62
CA TYR A 375 3.59 -14.52 8.44
C TYR A 375 2.76 -14.23 9.70
N ARG A 376 3.13 -13.20 10.46
CA ARG A 376 2.43 -12.81 11.70
C ARG A 376 1.02 -12.35 11.43
N TYR A 377 0.82 -11.54 10.40
CA TYR A 377 -0.52 -11.11 10.01
C TYR A 377 -1.36 -12.34 9.64
N GLY A 378 -0.82 -13.24 8.80
CA GLY A 378 -1.48 -14.49 8.43
C GLY A 378 -1.87 -15.35 9.64
N LYS A 379 -0.96 -15.49 10.61
CA LYS A 379 -1.19 -16.20 11.88
C LYS A 379 -2.33 -15.57 12.68
N ALA A 380 -2.34 -14.24 12.79
CA ALA A 380 -3.35 -13.52 13.55
C ALA A 380 -4.77 -13.66 12.96
N VAL A 381 -4.90 -13.61 11.63
CA VAL A 381 -6.20 -13.72 10.93
C VAL A 381 -6.56 -15.14 10.49
N GLY A 382 -5.76 -16.14 10.84
CA GLY A 382 -5.98 -17.54 10.47
C GLY A 382 -5.88 -17.80 8.95
N SER A 383 -4.96 -17.15 8.24
CA SER A 383 -4.73 -17.33 6.81
C SER A 383 -3.48 -18.19 6.56
N ALA A 384 -3.69 -19.49 6.29
CA ALA A 384 -2.60 -20.42 6.00
C ALA A 384 -1.77 -19.98 4.80
N THR A 385 -2.41 -19.48 3.73
CA THR A 385 -1.71 -18.98 2.52
C THR A 385 -0.76 -17.84 2.83
N MET A 386 -1.13 -16.91 3.72
CA MET A 386 -0.21 -15.84 4.14
C MET A 386 0.96 -16.39 4.96
N MET A 387 0.71 -17.32 5.87
CA MET A 387 1.78 -17.95 6.66
C MET A 387 2.77 -18.69 5.75
N GLU A 388 2.25 -19.50 4.81
CA GLU A 388 3.06 -20.22 3.82
C GLU A 388 3.84 -19.28 2.91
N MET A 389 3.24 -18.16 2.48
CA MET A 389 3.90 -17.09 1.71
C MET A 389 5.06 -16.45 2.50
N GLY A 390 4.83 -16.10 3.77
CA GLY A 390 5.87 -15.55 4.63
C GLY A 390 7.07 -16.49 4.75
N ALA A 391 6.83 -17.78 5.01
CA ALA A 391 7.87 -18.81 5.06
C ALA A 391 8.57 -19.00 3.70
N PHE A 392 7.82 -18.95 2.58
CA PHE A 392 8.39 -19.03 1.24
C PHE A 392 9.35 -17.88 0.95
N LEU A 393 8.95 -16.64 1.25
CA LEU A 393 9.78 -15.46 1.03
C LEU A 393 11.03 -15.46 1.93
N ALA A 394 10.92 -15.93 3.18
CA ALA A 394 12.05 -16.07 4.08
C ALA A 394 13.06 -17.08 3.55
N ASN A 395 12.61 -18.25 3.10
CA ASN A 395 13.46 -19.32 2.55
C ASN A 395 14.13 -18.89 1.24
N LYS A 396 13.43 -18.16 0.37
CA LYS A 396 13.98 -17.60 -0.87
C LYS A 396 15.15 -16.65 -0.61
N ASN A 397 15.15 -15.96 0.52
CA ASN A 397 16.23 -15.07 0.95
C ASN A 397 17.32 -15.79 1.76
N ASN A 398 17.53 -17.08 1.53
CA ASN A 398 18.51 -17.94 2.20
C ASN A 398 18.29 -18.08 3.72
N GLY A 399 17.05 -18.02 4.17
CA GLY A 399 16.72 -18.10 5.59
C GLY A 399 17.28 -16.95 6.44
N LEU A 400 17.94 -16.00 5.81
CA LEU A 400 18.37 -14.78 6.48
C LEU A 400 17.15 -13.86 6.56
N VAL A 401 16.70 -13.66 7.76
CA VAL A 401 15.85 -12.53 8.07
C VAL A 401 16.71 -11.30 7.81
N ASN A 402 16.60 -10.73 6.63
CA ASN A 402 17.23 -9.43 6.38
C ASN A 402 16.57 -8.45 7.35
N MET A 403 17.39 -7.73 8.10
CA MET A 403 16.89 -6.64 8.94
C MET A 403 16.02 -5.76 8.04
N PRO A 404 14.74 -5.51 8.39
CA PRO A 404 13.90 -4.66 7.57
C PRO A 404 14.64 -3.35 7.32
N GLU A 405 14.58 -2.86 6.10
CA GLU A 405 15.07 -1.51 5.81
C GLU A 405 14.38 -0.53 6.76
N GLY A 406 15.17 0.34 7.37
CA GLY A 406 14.70 1.33 8.31
C GLY A 406 14.89 0.95 9.79
N TYR A 407 14.64 1.90 10.63
CA TYR A 407 14.97 1.93 12.06
C TYR A 407 13.84 1.51 13.01
N SER A 408 12.67 1.12 12.48
CA SER A 408 11.49 0.83 13.31
C SER A 408 11.62 -0.47 14.10
N PHE A 409 11.79 -0.37 15.41
CA PHE A 409 11.76 -1.53 16.32
C PHE A 409 10.40 -2.25 16.34
N LEU A 410 9.33 -1.56 16.03
CA LEU A 410 7.98 -2.13 15.93
C LEU A 410 7.94 -3.39 15.04
N ARG A 411 8.79 -3.45 14.02
CA ARG A 411 8.91 -4.58 13.10
C ARG A 411 10.19 -5.39 13.25
N LYS A 412 11.30 -4.74 13.65
CA LYS A 412 12.58 -5.43 13.89
C LYS A 412 12.50 -6.44 15.02
N LEU A 413 11.91 -6.06 16.14
CA LEU A 413 11.83 -6.94 17.32
C LEU A 413 11.02 -8.22 17.05
N PRO A 414 9.80 -8.18 16.51
CA PRO A 414 9.09 -9.40 16.14
C PRO A 414 9.82 -10.22 15.08
N GLU A 415 10.54 -9.59 14.14
CA GLU A 415 11.33 -10.30 13.15
C GLU A 415 12.43 -11.15 13.79
N LEU A 416 13.12 -10.58 14.75
CA LEU A 416 14.13 -11.31 15.52
C LEU A 416 13.49 -12.38 16.43
N TYR A 417 12.42 -12.01 17.14
CA TYR A 417 11.80 -12.86 18.14
C TYR A 417 11.15 -14.12 17.58
N TYR A 418 10.49 -14.02 16.41
CA TYR A 418 9.78 -15.13 15.78
C TYR A 418 10.57 -15.78 14.63
N SER A 419 11.86 -15.45 14.46
CA SER A 419 12.66 -15.94 13.34
C SER A 419 12.67 -17.46 13.18
N ASN A 420 12.86 -18.21 14.27
CA ASN A 420 12.87 -19.67 14.26
C ASN A 420 11.51 -20.25 13.89
N GLU A 421 10.42 -19.67 14.38
CA GLU A 421 9.06 -20.08 14.04
C GLU A 421 8.81 -19.93 12.53
N LEU A 422 9.18 -18.79 11.95
CA LEU A 422 9.04 -18.53 10.52
C LEU A 422 9.83 -19.52 9.66
N LEU A 423 11.11 -19.76 10.01
CA LEU A 423 12.00 -20.62 9.23
C LEU A 423 11.61 -22.10 9.26
N THR A 424 10.89 -22.54 10.29
CA THR A 424 10.40 -23.92 10.42
C THR A 424 8.97 -24.10 9.93
N ALA A 425 8.29 -23.01 9.56
CA ALA A 425 6.92 -23.07 9.08
C ALA A 425 6.81 -23.68 7.68
N LYS A 426 5.64 -24.23 7.37
CA LYS A 426 5.33 -24.73 6.01
C LYS A 426 5.46 -23.60 5.00
N SER A 427 6.22 -23.85 3.95
CA SER A 427 6.58 -22.89 2.90
C SER A 427 5.92 -23.27 1.59
N ALA A 428 5.17 -22.34 0.99
CA ALA A 428 4.60 -22.50 -0.35
C ALA A 428 4.47 -21.15 -1.06
N GLU A 429 4.79 -21.12 -2.35
CA GLU A 429 4.58 -19.94 -3.19
C GLU A 429 3.08 -19.73 -3.41
N PRO A 430 2.50 -18.52 -3.17
CA PRO A 430 1.06 -18.29 -3.17
C PRO A 430 0.50 -18.09 -4.59
N LEU A 431 0.60 -19.09 -5.45
CA LEU A 431 0.17 -19.03 -6.85
C LEU A 431 -1.31 -19.36 -6.98
N ILE A 432 -2.20 -18.43 -6.61
CA ILE A 432 -3.66 -18.63 -6.68
C ILE A 432 -4.16 -18.72 -8.13
N GLY A 433 -5.20 -19.52 -8.38
CA GLY A 433 -5.74 -19.75 -9.72
C GLY A 433 -6.54 -18.59 -10.31
N SER A 434 -7.23 -17.81 -9.48
CA SER A 434 -7.91 -16.56 -9.85
C SER A 434 -8.42 -15.83 -8.61
N ALA A 435 -8.56 -14.49 -8.72
CA ALA A 435 -9.25 -13.65 -7.75
C ALA A 435 -10.02 -12.52 -8.45
N TRP A 436 -11.08 -12.06 -7.81
CA TRP A 436 -11.83 -10.87 -8.16
C TRP A 436 -11.96 -9.99 -6.92
N LEU A 437 -11.57 -8.73 -7.05
CA LEU A 437 -11.64 -7.69 -6.04
C LEU A 437 -12.68 -6.65 -6.52
N PRO A 438 -13.96 -6.80 -6.12
CA PRO A 438 -15.07 -6.05 -6.71
C PRO A 438 -15.05 -4.56 -6.42
N ASP A 439 -14.49 -4.13 -5.26
CA ASP A 439 -14.51 -2.73 -4.86
C ASP A 439 -13.40 -1.92 -5.54
N ILE A 440 -12.21 -2.51 -5.69
CA ILE A 440 -11.13 -1.89 -6.47
C ILE A 440 -11.17 -2.31 -7.95
N GLN A 441 -12.08 -3.18 -8.32
CA GLN A 441 -12.35 -3.67 -9.67
C GLN A 441 -11.09 -4.23 -10.37
N VAL A 442 -10.35 -5.07 -9.66
CA VAL A 442 -9.16 -5.77 -10.16
C VAL A 442 -9.43 -7.27 -10.23
N MET A 443 -9.14 -7.87 -11.37
CA MET A 443 -9.19 -9.32 -11.53
C MET A 443 -7.81 -9.90 -11.83
N VAL A 444 -7.57 -11.13 -11.37
CA VAL A 444 -6.42 -11.94 -11.75
C VAL A 444 -6.86 -13.33 -12.16
N SER A 445 -6.16 -13.92 -13.13
CA SER A 445 -6.39 -15.29 -13.56
C SER A 445 -5.13 -15.92 -14.11
N ARG A 446 -4.87 -17.19 -13.72
CA ARG A 446 -3.74 -17.96 -14.24
C ARG A 446 -4.21 -19.31 -14.78
N ASP A 447 -3.48 -19.87 -15.74
CA ASP A 447 -3.79 -21.15 -16.38
C ASP A 447 -3.93 -22.26 -15.35
N LYS A 448 -2.94 -22.41 -14.47
CA LYS A 448 -2.89 -23.49 -13.50
C LYS A 448 -2.54 -22.95 -12.11
N GLU A 449 -3.40 -23.21 -11.14
CA GLU A 449 -3.15 -22.92 -9.73
C GLU A 449 -1.88 -23.64 -9.23
N SER A 450 -1.17 -23.02 -8.30
CA SER A 450 0.11 -23.50 -7.76
C SER A 450 1.23 -23.67 -8.81
N SER A 451 1.14 -22.99 -9.95
CA SER A 451 2.14 -23.06 -11.02
C SER A 451 2.29 -21.70 -11.73
N THR A 452 3.52 -21.35 -12.07
CA THR A 452 3.81 -20.20 -12.96
C THR A 452 3.74 -20.58 -14.45
N LYS A 453 3.62 -21.88 -14.79
CA LYS A 453 3.55 -22.35 -16.18
C LYS A 453 2.28 -21.90 -16.86
N GLY A 454 2.37 -21.46 -18.10
CA GLY A 454 1.28 -20.96 -18.93
C GLY A 454 1.02 -19.47 -18.72
N LEU A 455 -0.18 -19.05 -19.15
CA LEU A 455 -0.61 -17.65 -19.15
C LEU A 455 -1.09 -17.20 -17.75
N TYR A 456 -0.76 -15.96 -17.43
CA TYR A 456 -1.34 -15.21 -16.32
C TYR A 456 -1.79 -13.86 -16.85
N ILE A 457 -2.97 -13.40 -16.42
CA ILE A 457 -3.50 -12.08 -16.71
C ILE A 457 -4.00 -11.40 -15.42
N ALA A 458 -3.73 -10.13 -15.31
CA ALA A 458 -4.42 -9.22 -14.40
C ALA A 458 -5.01 -8.06 -15.19
N ALA A 459 -6.18 -7.59 -14.79
CA ALA A 459 -6.85 -6.46 -15.44
C ALA A 459 -7.57 -5.60 -14.39
N LYS A 460 -7.69 -4.31 -14.72
CA LYS A 460 -8.24 -3.27 -13.86
C LYS A 460 -9.39 -2.53 -14.57
N ALA A 461 -10.41 -2.18 -13.81
CA ALA A 461 -11.41 -1.17 -14.10
C ALA A 461 -11.23 0.04 -13.15
N GLY A 462 -12.20 0.39 -12.31
CA GLY A 462 -12.07 1.45 -11.29
C GLY A 462 -12.23 2.86 -11.84
N HIS A 463 -11.46 3.80 -11.33
CA HIS A 463 -11.54 5.21 -11.70
C HIS A 463 -10.18 5.91 -11.69
N ASN A 464 -10.05 7.03 -12.42
CA ASN A 464 -8.81 7.79 -12.53
C ASN A 464 -8.62 8.84 -11.40
N GLN A 465 -8.88 8.46 -10.14
CA GLN A 465 -8.62 9.29 -8.94
C GLN A 465 -8.37 8.40 -7.71
N GLU A 466 -7.62 7.37 -7.86
CA GLU A 466 -7.13 6.58 -6.73
C GLU A 466 -5.99 7.30 -6.01
N SER A 467 -5.61 6.83 -4.83
CA SER A 467 -4.36 7.28 -4.23
C SER A 467 -3.21 6.84 -5.13
N HIS A 468 -2.25 7.73 -5.40
CA HIS A 468 -1.15 7.46 -6.35
C HIS A 468 -1.61 7.06 -7.75
N ASN A 469 -2.58 7.79 -8.29
CA ASN A 469 -3.32 7.47 -9.50
C ASN A 469 -2.48 7.47 -10.78
N HIS A 470 -2.72 6.46 -11.62
CA HIS A 470 -2.45 6.49 -13.07
C HIS A 470 -3.77 6.52 -13.85
N ASN A 471 -3.76 7.06 -15.08
CA ASN A 471 -4.92 7.00 -15.97
C ASN A 471 -4.92 5.65 -16.69
N ASP A 472 -5.27 4.59 -15.99
CA ASP A 472 -5.06 3.19 -16.37
C ASP A 472 -6.36 2.35 -16.36
N VAL A 473 -7.53 3.00 -16.30
CA VAL A 473 -8.85 2.32 -16.33
C VAL A 473 -9.01 1.52 -17.62
N GLY A 474 -9.15 0.22 -17.50
CA GLY A 474 -9.24 -0.71 -18.63
C GLY A 474 -7.93 -1.39 -18.99
N SER A 475 -6.81 -1.04 -18.35
CA SER A 475 -5.51 -1.67 -18.58
C SER A 475 -5.45 -3.11 -18.07
N PHE A 476 -4.47 -3.84 -18.57
CA PHE A 476 -4.17 -5.21 -18.14
C PHE A 476 -2.67 -5.51 -18.30
N MET A 477 -2.21 -6.55 -17.64
CA MET A 477 -0.86 -7.09 -17.82
C MET A 477 -0.90 -8.59 -18.06
N VAL A 478 0.06 -9.11 -18.82
CA VAL A 478 0.17 -10.54 -19.17
C VAL A 478 1.55 -11.05 -18.86
N PHE A 479 1.60 -12.17 -18.16
CA PHE A 479 2.84 -12.93 -17.91
C PHE A 479 2.71 -14.32 -18.53
N TYR A 480 3.84 -14.87 -18.95
CA TYR A 480 3.92 -16.22 -19.49
C TYR A 480 5.07 -16.98 -18.82
N ASN A 481 4.78 -18.18 -18.32
CA ASN A 481 5.73 -18.97 -17.52
C ASN A 481 6.37 -18.18 -16.37
N GLY A 482 5.60 -17.27 -15.74
CA GLY A 482 6.04 -16.40 -14.66
C GLY A 482 6.97 -15.26 -15.07
N LYS A 483 7.10 -14.97 -16.37
CA LYS A 483 7.87 -13.87 -16.93
C LYS A 483 6.96 -12.81 -17.55
N PRO A 484 7.33 -11.52 -17.45
CA PRO A 484 6.52 -10.43 -18.01
C PRO A 484 6.53 -10.44 -19.54
N VAL A 485 5.37 -10.23 -20.14
CA VAL A 485 5.18 -10.09 -21.59
C VAL A 485 4.59 -8.72 -21.90
N LEU A 486 3.37 -8.45 -21.44
CA LEU A 486 2.73 -7.13 -21.46
C LEU A 486 2.71 -6.59 -20.04
N ILE A 487 3.34 -5.45 -19.83
CA ILE A 487 3.56 -4.89 -18.51
C ILE A 487 2.76 -3.62 -18.27
N ASP A 488 2.51 -3.33 -17.00
CA ASP A 488 2.37 -1.96 -16.53
C ASP A 488 3.77 -1.45 -16.15
N VAL A 489 4.10 -0.23 -16.53
CA VAL A 489 5.45 0.33 -16.26
C VAL A 489 5.63 0.59 -14.76
N GLY A 490 4.55 0.94 -14.07
CA GLY A 490 4.54 1.29 -12.66
C GLY A 490 5.16 2.65 -12.36
N ALA A 491 5.59 2.85 -11.13
CA ALA A 491 6.03 4.15 -10.64
C ALA A 491 7.50 4.48 -10.97
N GLY A 492 7.72 5.70 -11.46
CA GLY A 492 9.05 6.32 -11.54
C GLY A 492 9.49 6.97 -10.23
N THR A 493 10.61 7.70 -10.30
CA THR A 493 11.13 8.50 -9.19
C THR A 493 10.26 9.74 -8.95
N TYR A 494 9.86 9.97 -7.71
CA TYR A 494 9.06 11.16 -7.35
C TYR A 494 9.88 12.44 -7.46
N THR A 495 9.41 13.34 -8.33
CA THR A 495 9.93 14.70 -8.53
C THR A 495 8.80 15.71 -8.37
N LYS A 496 9.10 17.03 -8.39
CA LYS A 496 8.06 18.07 -8.41
C LYS A 496 7.09 17.94 -9.58
N ASP A 497 7.57 17.41 -10.71
CA ASP A 497 6.81 17.25 -11.95
C ASP A 497 6.29 15.80 -12.16
N TYR A 498 6.36 14.95 -11.14
CA TYR A 498 5.93 13.55 -11.26
C TYR A 498 4.51 13.42 -11.82
N GLY A 499 3.58 14.28 -11.44
CA GLY A 499 2.22 14.31 -11.97
C GLY A 499 2.10 14.55 -13.49
N LYS A 500 3.19 14.94 -14.15
CA LYS A 500 3.30 15.09 -15.62
C LYS A 500 4.11 13.94 -16.26
N SER A 501 4.52 12.95 -15.47
CA SER A 501 5.29 11.83 -15.97
C SER A 501 4.51 11.03 -17.02
N TRP A 502 5.20 10.58 -18.06
CA TRP A 502 4.62 9.75 -19.12
C TRP A 502 4.02 8.44 -18.59
N VAL A 503 4.56 7.86 -17.52
CA VAL A 503 4.05 6.62 -16.92
C VAL A 503 2.62 6.74 -16.39
N ILE A 504 2.15 7.97 -16.10
CA ILE A 504 0.79 8.21 -15.62
C ILE A 504 -0.23 8.24 -16.75
N SER A 505 0.23 8.56 -17.97
CA SER A 505 -0.65 8.72 -19.13
C SER A 505 -1.18 7.39 -19.65
N SER A 506 -2.48 7.33 -19.99
CA SER A 506 -3.10 6.15 -20.62
C SER A 506 -2.44 5.74 -21.93
N ALA A 507 -1.69 6.64 -22.59
CA ALA A 507 -0.93 6.33 -23.80
C ALA A 507 0.21 5.31 -23.57
N PHE A 508 0.54 4.98 -22.32
CA PHE A 508 1.58 4.01 -21.94
C PHE A 508 1.02 2.86 -21.10
N HIS A 509 -0.29 2.61 -21.19
CA HIS A 509 -0.97 1.48 -20.56
C HIS A 509 -1.65 0.60 -21.60
N ASN A 510 -1.66 -0.71 -21.40
CA ASN A 510 -2.01 -1.70 -22.42
C ASN A 510 -3.41 -1.51 -22.99
N MET A 511 -3.45 -1.32 -24.32
CA MET A 511 -4.64 -1.17 -25.17
C MET A 511 -5.59 -0.04 -24.75
N LEU A 512 -5.14 0.93 -23.95
CA LEU A 512 -5.95 2.11 -23.68
C LEU A 512 -5.94 3.04 -24.91
N PRO A 513 -7.11 3.35 -25.48
CA PRO A 513 -7.14 4.07 -26.75
C PRO A 513 -6.64 5.50 -26.61
N VAL A 514 -5.73 5.89 -27.50
CA VAL A 514 -5.40 7.29 -27.78
C VAL A 514 -6.20 7.66 -29.03
N ILE A 515 -7.09 8.64 -28.94
CA ILE A 515 -8.08 8.96 -29.97
C ILE A 515 -7.96 10.43 -30.36
N ASP A 516 -7.58 10.73 -31.60
CA ASP A 516 -7.31 12.10 -32.06
C ASP A 516 -6.37 12.85 -31.08
N ASP A 517 -5.30 12.17 -30.59
CA ASP A 517 -4.32 12.59 -29.60
C ASP A 517 -4.87 12.79 -28.17
N GLU A 518 -6.16 12.57 -27.94
CA GLU A 518 -6.77 12.61 -26.61
C GLU A 518 -6.54 11.30 -25.86
N VAL A 519 -6.28 11.43 -24.56
CA VAL A 519 -6.05 10.35 -23.59
C VAL A 519 -7.08 10.39 -22.47
N GLN A 520 -7.14 9.35 -21.65
CA GLN A 520 -8.03 9.34 -20.48
C GLN A 520 -7.74 10.53 -19.54
N GLN A 521 -8.81 11.05 -18.96
CA GLN A 521 -8.76 12.20 -18.05
C GLN A 521 -8.60 11.77 -16.60
N THR A 522 -8.02 12.64 -15.78
CA THR A 522 -7.86 12.42 -14.34
C THR A 522 -9.09 12.93 -13.58
N GLY A 523 -9.60 12.14 -12.64
CA GLY A 523 -10.71 12.50 -11.76
C GLY A 523 -11.67 11.35 -11.52
N ARG A 524 -12.39 11.37 -10.39
CA ARG A 524 -13.27 10.27 -9.97
C ARG A 524 -14.45 10.01 -10.93
N LYS A 525 -14.94 11.03 -11.61
CA LYS A 525 -15.98 10.89 -12.64
C LYS A 525 -15.51 10.09 -13.85
N TYR A 526 -14.20 10.05 -14.10
CA TYR A 526 -13.59 9.30 -15.19
C TYR A 526 -13.33 7.87 -14.71
N SER A 527 -14.28 7.00 -14.98
CA SER A 527 -14.33 5.65 -14.42
C SER A 527 -14.89 4.64 -15.42
N ALA A 528 -14.61 3.38 -15.17
CA ALA A 528 -15.31 2.29 -15.86
C ALA A 528 -16.77 2.22 -15.43
N SER A 529 -17.62 1.74 -16.31
CA SER A 529 -19.02 1.40 -16.06
C SER A 529 -19.35 0.01 -16.59
N ASN A 530 -20.51 -0.55 -16.20
CA ASN A 530 -20.96 -1.89 -16.60
C ASN A 530 -19.91 -2.99 -16.32
N VAL A 531 -19.20 -2.87 -15.20
CA VAL A 531 -18.14 -3.82 -14.82
C VAL A 531 -18.74 -5.13 -14.35
N SER A 532 -18.27 -6.25 -14.92
CA SER A 532 -18.69 -7.58 -14.52
C SER A 532 -17.55 -8.59 -14.61
N TYR A 533 -17.54 -9.54 -13.68
CA TYR A 533 -16.62 -10.65 -13.64
C TYR A 533 -17.39 -11.96 -13.54
N VAL A 534 -17.09 -12.89 -14.43
CA VAL A 534 -17.70 -14.22 -14.44
C VAL A 534 -16.62 -15.28 -14.56
N ARG A 535 -16.68 -16.28 -13.71
CA ARG A 535 -15.85 -17.49 -13.81
C ARG A 535 -16.75 -18.69 -14.04
N ASP A 536 -16.53 -19.38 -15.16
CA ASP A 536 -17.25 -20.58 -15.54
C ASP A 536 -16.23 -21.67 -15.93
N GLY A 537 -15.98 -22.60 -15.03
CA GLY A 537 -14.99 -23.67 -15.19
C GLY A 537 -13.60 -23.13 -15.51
N GLN A 538 -13.12 -23.41 -16.72
CA GLN A 538 -11.82 -22.97 -17.22
C GLN A 538 -11.86 -21.59 -17.91
N LYS A 539 -13.02 -20.94 -17.96
CA LYS A 539 -13.19 -19.65 -18.58
C LYS A 539 -13.38 -18.57 -17.53
N VAL A 540 -12.60 -17.51 -17.62
CA VAL A 540 -12.77 -16.27 -16.84
C VAL A 540 -13.06 -15.15 -17.81
N SER A 541 -14.13 -14.40 -17.57
CA SER A 541 -14.54 -13.25 -18.39
C SER A 541 -14.66 -12.01 -17.54
N PHE A 542 -14.01 -10.93 -17.96
CA PHE A 542 -14.05 -9.62 -17.32
C PHE A 542 -14.50 -8.58 -18.36
N LYS A 543 -15.58 -7.89 -18.08
CA LYS A 543 -16.18 -6.91 -18.98
C LYS A 543 -16.28 -5.55 -18.31
N GLN A 544 -16.07 -4.48 -19.09
CA GLN A 544 -16.19 -3.09 -18.68
C GLN A 544 -16.43 -2.17 -19.86
N ASP A 545 -17.08 -1.03 -19.60
CA ASP A 545 -17.18 0.09 -20.53
C ASP A 545 -16.29 1.23 -20.02
N ILE A 546 -15.30 1.61 -20.82
CA ILE A 546 -14.31 2.66 -20.49
C ILE A 546 -14.61 4.01 -21.17
N SER A 547 -15.76 4.18 -21.80
CA SER A 547 -16.10 5.41 -22.53
C SER A 547 -16.09 6.65 -21.63
N LYS A 548 -16.51 6.51 -20.36
CA LYS A 548 -16.55 7.60 -19.38
C LYS A 548 -15.18 8.07 -18.89
N THR A 549 -14.09 7.46 -19.34
CA THR A 549 -12.72 7.94 -19.01
C THR A 549 -12.29 9.13 -19.86
N PHE A 550 -13.10 9.52 -20.85
CA PHE A 550 -12.95 10.72 -21.67
C PHE A 550 -13.97 11.79 -21.31
N ASN A 551 -13.74 13.03 -21.73
CA ASN A 551 -14.70 14.10 -21.55
C ASN A 551 -16.00 13.83 -22.32
N ASP A 552 -17.16 14.18 -21.76
CA ASP A 552 -18.45 13.99 -22.41
C ASP A 552 -18.53 14.71 -23.78
N SER A 553 -17.90 15.89 -23.91
CA SER A 553 -17.79 16.64 -25.16
C SER A 553 -17.00 15.95 -26.24
N PHE A 554 -16.21 14.92 -25.92
CA PHE A 554 -15.42 14.17 -26.86
C PHE A 554 -16.26 13.29 -27.82
N GLY A 555 -17.48 12.95 -27.38
CA GLY A 555 -18.43 12.20 -28.20
C GLY A 555 -18.14 10.71 -28.34
N LEU A 556 -17.50 10.11 -27.35
CA LEU A 556 -17.36 8.66 -27.22
C LEU A 556 -18.56 8.10 -26.47
N ASN A 557 -19.51 7.48 -27.17
CA ASN A 557 -20.72 6.92 -26.56
C ASN A 557 -20.45 5.61 -25.83
N LYS A 558 -19.53 4.82 -26.37
CA LYS A 558 -19.29 3.46 -25.90
C LYS A 558 -17.88 3.01 -26.21
N TRP A 559 -17.25 2.29 -25.26
CA TRP A 559 -16.06 1.48 -25.48
C TRP A 559 -16.10 0.27 -24.54
N ASP A 560 -16.84 -0.75 -24.98
CA ASP A 560 -16.94 -2.04 -24.26
C ASP A 560 -15.67 -2.85 -24.50
N ARG A 561 -14.99 -3.21 -23.44
CA ARG A 561 -13.89 -4.17 -23.40
C ARG A 561 -14.33 -5.44 -22.72
N THR A 562 -14.07 -6.58 -23.37
CA THR A 562 -14.22 -7.91 -22.77
C THR A 562 -12.88 -8.64 -22.83
N ILE A 563 -12.34 -8.98 -21.67
CA ILE A 563 -11.17 -9.84 -21.52
C ILE A 563 -11.65 -11.24 -21.16
N THR A 564 -11.30 -12.22 -21.99
CA THR A 564 -11.65 -13.63 -21.74
C THR A 564 -10.40 -14.47 -21.66
N HIS A 565 -10.13 -15.05 -20.50
CA HIS A 565 -9.06 -16.04 -20.31
C HIS A 565 -9.65 -17.45 -20.40
N ILE A 566 -9.26 -18.18 -21.41
CA ILE A 566 -9.56 -19.62 -21.59
C ILE A 566 -8.32 -20.36 -21.11
N LYS A 567 -8.36 -20.85 -19.87
CA LYS A 567 -7.20 -21.43 -19.18
C LYS A 567 -6.58 -22.58 -19.94
N GLY A 568 -5.25 -22.53 -20.08
CA GLY A 568 -4.47 -23.50 -20.85
C GLY A 568 -4.60 -23.35 -22.37
N LYS A 569 -5.25 -22.28 -22.86
CA LYS A 569 -5.45 -22.07 -24.28
C LYS A 569 -5.06 -20.67 -24.74
N SER A 570 -5.74 -19.62 -24.25
CA SER A 570 -5.54 -18.26 -24.78
C SER A 570 -6.21 -17.20 -23.90
N ILE A 571 -5.78 -15.94 -24.12
CA ILE A 571 -6.47 -14.74 -23.64
C ILE A 571 -7.00 -13.99 -24.87
N LEU A 572 -8.28 -13.62 -24.84
CA LEU A 572 -8.91 -12.79 -25.86
C LEU A 572 -9.22 -11.41 -25.27
N ILE A 573 -8.81 -10.36 -25.99
CA ILE A 573 -9.16 -8.97 -25.69
C ILE A 573 -10.06 -8.51 -26.82
N SER A 574 -11.35 -8.34 -26.55
CA SER A 574 -12.37 -7.96 -27.53
C SER A 574 -12.97 -6.61 -27.15
N ASP A 575 -12.83 -5.63 -28.04
CA ASP A 575 -13.38 -4.30 -27.87
C ASP A 575 -14.46 -4.01 -28.93
N SER A 576 -15.47 -3.25 -28.51
CA SER A 576 -16.44 -2.63 -29.43
C SER A 576 -16.65 -1.17 -29.03
N TYR A 577 -16.65 -0.28 -30.01
CA TYR A 577 -16.76 1.15 -29.77
C TYR A 577 -17.85 1.81 -30.60
N GLU A 578 -18.34 2.96 -30.10
CA GLU A 578 -19.30 3.80 -30.79
C GLU A 578 -19.02 5.30 -30.51
N PHE A 579 -18.89 6.08 -31.61
CA PHE A 579 -18.70 7.53 -31.56
C PHE A 579 -19.92 8.28 -32.13
N LEU A 580 -20.15 9.49 -31.65
CA LEU A 580 -21.11 10.43 -32.26
C LEU A 580 -20.65 10.90 -33.65
N THR A 581 -19.34 11.14 -33.79
CA THR A 581 -18.71 11.56 -35.06
C THR A 581 -17.51 10.65 -35.35
N THR A 582 -17.20 10.43 -36.63
CA THR A 582 -16.02 9.65 -37.01
C THR A 582 -14.75 10.32 -36.53
N LYS A 583 -13.83 9.55 -35.96
CA LYS A 583 -12.51 9.99 -35.51
C LYS A 583 -11.48 9.84 -36.62
N LYS A 584 -10.38 10.62 -36.50
CA LYS A 584 -9.30 10.60 -37.51
C LYS A 584 -8.28 9.52 -37.20
N ASN A 585 -7.88 9.44 -35.92
CA ASN A 585 -6.82 8.54 -35.45
C ASN A 585 -7.27 7.77 -34.21
N ILE A 586 -6.98 6.48 -34.19
CA ILE A 586 -7.09 5.62 -32.98
C ILE A 586 -5.82 4.77 -32.90
N MET A 587 -5.08 4.88 -31.82
CA MET A 587 -3.91 4.09 -31.52
C MET A 587 -4.11 3.32 -30.21
N LEU A 588 -3.77 2.04 -30.23
CA LEU A 588 -3.82 1.14 -29.06
C LEU A 588 -2.38 0.76 -28.67
N PRO A 589 -1.87 1.20 -27.52
CA PRO A 589 -0.52 0.87 -27.09
C PRO A 589 -0.46 -0.51 -26.42
N MET A 590 0.69 -1.19 -26.53
CA MET A 590 1.08 -2.32 -25.69
C MET A 590 2.53 -2.11 -25.21
N MET A 591 2.76 -2.21 -23.91
CA MET A 591 4.06 -2.04 -23.28
C MET A 591 4.75 -3.38 -23.09
N LEU A 592 6.00 -3.51 -23.58
CA LEU A 592 6.75 -4.77 -23.62
C LEU A 592 8.15 -4.60 -23.03
N VAL A 593 8.67 -5.69 -22.45
CA VAL A 593 10.05 -5.75 -21.92
C VAL A 593 11.07 -6.25 -22.96
N ALA A 594 10.61 -6.78 -24.10
CA ALA A 594 11.46 -7.29 -25.16
C ALA A 594 10.98 -6.80 -26.51
N LEU A 595 11.90 -6.60 -27.44
CA LEU A 595 11.59 -6.25 -28.84
C LEU A 595 10.76 -7.38 -29.47
N PRO A 596 9.54 -7.09 -29.93
CA PRO A 596 8.70 -8.10 -30.58
C PRO A 596 9.10 -8.31 -32.03
N ASP A 597 8.90 -9.52 -32.55
CA ASP A 597 8.96 -9.81 -33.99
C ASP A 597 7.57 -9.55 -34.61
N ILE A 598 7.53 -8.63 -35.57
CA ILE A 598 6.34 -8.23 -36.33
C ILE A 598 6.46 -8.54 -37.83
N SER A 599 7.40 -9.39 -38.21
CA SER A 599 7.69 -9.73 -39.64
C SER A 599 6.54 -10.40 -40.34
N VAL A 600 5.61 -11.06 -39.60
CA VAL A 600 4.42 -11.71 -40.16
C VAL A 600 3.18 -10.84 -39.92
N PRO A 601 2.53 -10.33 -41.00
CA PRO A 601 1.30 -9.55 -40.84
C PRO A 601 0.23 -10.28 -40.05
N GLY A 602 -0.36 -9.57 -39.05
CA GLY A 602 -1.38 -10.13 -38.17
C GLY A 602 -0.84 -10.89 -36.97
N LYS A 603 0.49 -10.96 -36.80
CA LYS A 603 1.14 -11.57 -35.65
C LYS A 603 2.23 -10.67 -35.05
N MET A 604 2.26 -10.56 -33.76
CA MET A 604 3.36 -10.01 -32.97
C MET A 604 3.86 -11.12 -32.05
N VAL A 605 5.11 -11.52 -32.19
CA VAL A 605 5.73 -12.58 -31.37
C VAL A 605 6.69 -11.96 -30.38
N VAL A 606 6.49 -12.24 -29.10
CA VAL A 606 7.34 -11.77 -28.00
C VAL A 606 8.11 -12.98 -27.46
N LYS A 607 9.42 -12.92 -27.50
CA LYS A 607 10.30 -13.95 -26.91
C LYS A 607 10.70 -13.55 -25.50
N ASN A 608 10.58 -14.47 -24.57
CA ASN A 608 11.10 -14.34 -23.23
C ASN A 608 12.60 -14.70 -23.15
N SER A 609 13.22 -14.37 -22.03
CA SER A 609 14.65 -14.65 -21.75
C SER A 609 14.98 -16.16 -21.65
N ASP A 610 13.99 -17.06 -21.64
CA ASP A 610 14.14 -18.52 -21.65
C ASP A 610 13.74 -19.17 -22.98
N ASP A 611 13.75 -18.39 -24.07
CA ASP A 611 13.35 -18.78 -25.43
C ASP A 611 11.88 -19.20 -25.57
N SER A 612 11.08 -19.17 -24.49
CA SER A 612 9.64 -19.33 -24.61
C SER A 612 9.03 -18.11 -25.32
N SER A 613 8.05 -18.32 -26.18
CA SER A 613 7.45 -17.24 -26.97
C SER A 613 5.92 -17.21 -26.80
N ILE A 614 5.40 -16.03 -26.93
CA ILE A 614 3.97 -15.73 -26.96
C ILE A 614 3.62 -15.07 -28.29
N THR A 615 2.52 -15.46 -28.87
CA THR A 615 2.00 -14.84 -30.09
C THR A 615 0.77 -14.00 -29.75
N ILE A 616 0.78 -12.74 -30.17
CA ILE A 616 -0.36 -11.83 -30.13
C ILE A 616 -0.87 -11.70 -31.56
N SER A 617 -2.06 -12.27 -31.84
CA SER A 617 -2.68 -12.26 -33.14
C SER A 617 -3.72 -11.13 -33.23
N TYR A 618 -3.73 -10.41 -34.36
CA TYR A 618 -4.64 -9.31 -34.67
C TYR A 618 -5.03 -9.31 -36.18
N ASP A 619 -6.06 -8.56 -36.54
CA ASP A 619 -6.45 -8.41 -37.95
C ASP A 619 -5.60 -7.36 -38.67
N PRO A 620 -4.69 -7.72 -39.58
CA PRO A 620 -3.83 -6.78 -40.32
C PRO A 620 -4.58 -5.86 -41.28
N LYS A 621 -5.86 -6.16 -41.57
CA LYS A 621 -6.73 -5.26 -42.34
C LYS A 621 -7.27 -4.11 -41.49
N GLN A 622 -7.34 -4.32 -40.16
CA GLN A 622 -7.85 -3.32 -39.23
C GLN A 622 -6.71 -2.51 -38.57
N PHE A 623 -5.50 -3.07 -38.45
CA PHE A 623 -4.39 -2.43 -37.76
C PHE A 623 -3.11 -2.44 -38.58
N GLU A 624 -2.35 -1.37 -38.41
CA GLU A 624 -0.94 -1.27 -38.74
C GLU A 624 -0.16 -1.17 -37.41
N ILE A 625 0.98 -1.84 -37.32
CA ILE A 625 1.81 -1.88 -36.11
C ILE A 625 3.11 -1.11 -36.32
N GLU A 626 3.46 -0.30 -35.37
CA GLU A 626 4.74 0.41 -35.22
C GLU A 626 5.34 0.06 -33.88
N ILE A 627 6.67 -0.13 -33.81
CA ILE A 627 7.38 -0.36 -32.55
C ILE A 627 8.21 0.88 -32.23
N GLU A 628 7.99 1.41 -31.04
CA GLU A 628 8.77 2.50 -30.47
C GLU A 628 9.67 1.94 -29.37
N GLU A 629 10.96 2.27 -29.46
CA GLU A 629 11.93 1.96 -28.43
C GLU A 629 11.99 3.10 -27.39
N ILE A 630 11.94 2.75 -26.10
CA ILE A 630 11.95 3.70 -25.00
C ILE A 630 13.18 3.43 -24.12
N ILE A 631 14.18 4.30 -24.22
CA ILE A 631 15.36 4.24 -23.36
C ILE A 631 15.01 4.83 -22.00
N LEU A 632 15.17 4.03 -20.95
CA LEU A 632 14.80 4.40 -19.59
C LEU A 632 15.89 5.25 -18.92
N GLN A 633 15.56 6.50 -18.62
CA GLN A 633 16.42 7.42 -17.86
C GLN A 633 16.17 7.34 -16.34
N ASP A 634 14.97 6.89 -15.94
CA ASP A 634 14.61 6.74 -14.54
C ASP A 634 15.19 5.45 -13.96
N SER A 635 16.10 5.58 -13.00
CA SER A 635 16.80 4.45 -12.39
C SER A 635 15.89 3.48 -11.65
N LYS A 636 14.77 3.96 -11.09
CA LYS A 636 13.79 3.11 -10.39
C LYS A 636 13.04 2.19 -11.37
N ILE A 637 12.63 2.72 -12.52
CA ILE A 637 11.98 1.96 -13.59
C ILE A 637 13.00 0.99 -14.20
N ALA A 638 14.21 1.47 -14.50
CA ALA A 638 15.29 0.68 -15.09
C ALA A 638 15.75 -0.48 -14.18
N HIS A 639 15.72 -0.30 -12.86
CA HIS A 639 16.00 -1.37 -11.89
C HIS A 639 15.02 -2.56 -12.04
N THR A 640 13.76 -2.28 -12.36
CA THR A 640 12.72 -3.32 -12.49
C THR A 640 12.74 -3.99 -13.87
N TRP A 641 12.88 -3.20 -14.94
CA TRP A 641 12.61 -3.65 -16.32
C TRP A 641 13.85 -3.71 -17.23
N GLY A 642 15.01 -3.23 -16.77
CA GLY A 642 16.21 -3.07 -17.61
C GLY A 642 16.31 -1.65 -18.19
N SER A 643 17.25 -1.45 -19.13
CA SER A 643 17.53 -0.13 -19.70
C SER A 643 16.54 0.33 -20.78
N THR A 644 15.75 -0.58 -21.31
CA THR A 644 14.90 -0.33 -22.49
C THR A 644 13.56 -1.03 -22.36
N LEU A 645 12.49 -0.32 -22.76
CA LEU A 645 11.16 -0.86 -22.98
C LEU A 645 10.76 -0.63 -24.44
N TYR A 646 9.74 -1.35 -24.88
CA TYR A 646 9.17 -1.21 -26.22
C TYR A 646 7.68 -0.92 -26.11
N ARG A 647 7.19 0.04 -26.93
CA ARG A 647 5.78 0.32 -27.07
C ARG A 647 5.33 -0.08 -28.47
N ALA A 648 4.52 -1.13 -28.57
CA ALA A 648 3.86 -1.48 -29.81
C ALA A 648 2.61 -0.59 -29.97
N LYS A 649 2.55 0.19 -31.04
CA LYS A 649 1.45 1.08 -31.40
C LYS A 649 0.64 0.41 -32.49
N PHE A 650 -0.58 0.00 -32.18
CA PHE A 650 -1.54 -0.53 -33.13
C PHE A 650 -2.42 0.60 -33.66
N ASN A 651 -2.03 1.15 -34.79
CA ASN A 651 -2.76 2.23 -35.46
C ASN A 651 -3.93 1.66 -36.28
N MET A 652 -5.16 2.10 -35.97
CA MET A 652 -6.38 1.58 -36.58
C MET A 652 -6.53 2.12 -38.00
N LYS A 653 -6.78 1.22 -38.94
CA LYS A 653 -7.11 1.52 -40.34
C LYS A 653 -8.63 1.63 -40.53
N ASN A 654 -9.08 2.46 -41.47
CA ASN A 654 -10.49 2.54 -41.86
C ASN A 654 -11.46 2.74 -40.70
N ILE A 655 -11.19 3.79 -39.88
CA ILE A 655 -11.97 4.13 -38.67
C ILE A 655 -13.42 4.47 -39.08
N THR A 656 -14.39 3.83 -38.46
CA THR A 656 -15.81 4.08 -38.60
C THR A 656 -16.44 4.54 -37.30
N LYS A 657 -17.67 5.08 -37.33
CA LYS A 657 -18.39 5.50 -36.13
C LYS A 657 -18.62 4.36 -35.13
N LYS A 658 -18.73 3.13 -35.61
CA LYS A 658 -18.89 1.91 -34.79
C LYS A 658 -17.95 0.85 -35.33
N GLY A 659 -17.27 0.17 -34.41
CA GLY A 659 -16.37 -0.90 -34.79
C GLY A 659 -16.20 -1.95 -33.69
N LYS A 660 -15.59 -3.05 -34.07
CA LYS A 660 -15.18 -4.12 -33.15
C LYS A 660 -13.91 -4.78 -33.66
N TYR A 661 -13.11 -5.25 -32.70
CA TYR A 661 -11.90 -6.01 -32.99
C TYR A 661 -11.60 -6.99 -31.84
N THR A 662 -10.74 -7.95 -32.13
CA THR A 662 -10.27 -8.91 -31.10
C THR A 662 -8.79 -9.17 -31.31
N PHE A 663 -8.05 -9.15 -30.18
CA PHE A 663 -6.68 -9.63 -30.10
C PHE A 663 -6.69 -10.97 -29.37
N THR A 664 -5.87 -11.91 -29.83
CA THR A 664 -5.71 -13.23 -29.21
C THR A 664 -4.26 -13.42 -28.79
N ILE A 665 -4.04 -13.75 -27.53
CA ILE A 665 -2.73 -13.99 -26.91
C ILE A 665 -2.63 -15.50 -26.60
N GLN A 666 -1.62 -16.18 -27.12
CA GLN A 666 -1.44 -17.63 -26.94
C GLN A 666 0.00 -18.09 -27.11
#